data_88daf2d30535e0804e02c59ed4fc1526
#
_entry.id   88daf2d30535e0804e02c59ed4fc1526
#
_cell.length_a   1.000
_cell.length_b   1.000
_cell.length_c   1.000
_cell.angle_alpha   90.00
_cell.angle_beta   90.00
_cell.angle_gamma   90.00
#
_symmetry.space_group_name_H-M   'P 1'
#
loop_
_entity.id
_entity.type
_entity.pdbx_description
1 polymer ?
#
loop_
_entity_poly.entity_id
_entity_poly.type
_entity_poly.pdbx_seq_one_letter_code
_entity_poly.pdbx_strand_id
1 'polypeptide(L)'
;MKAPISWINNFVDVKDLSLEEIAKTLTMLGLEVEGIQLVGMAMPAGDKHEFKYEGLSWPEDKFVVASVDEVLPHPDADRLVLCRLFDGSQELIVLTGAPNLYPYKGQGKLEKPFKVAYAREGSILYDGHQPGLVKTKLKKMKIRGVESFSMICSEKELGISDEHEGVIILDDDAPAGMPLVDYMGDAVFDIAILPNMARDACIVSIARELAAATKRPLLIPEAELASEGEPITGKVSIEIENPELNPRFVLGLVESVEQSESPYWVKRRLALAGMRPINAVVDATNYTMLELGNPLHAFDYDVLVARAGGKSPTIITRTAKPGEKLTTLDGNTHTLEPYMELVCDTAGALSLAGVMGGAESEVTTQTKNVLIEGASWNFINIRKTIGKLKINSEASYRFSRGIHPALADLAVSLCLDRIENWSSGKMAVGLVDNYPLPPIDPVLTLSEAEIERFLGVKIPAEGVVDIMTRLGFKVERHGEQIHFETPPTRLDINPGLVGKADLIEEIARIYGYDRIPSRRLASQLPPQVGNRALEVEEALRDLLISLGLQDTVTYRQTSPLREARTWPGNALQDPPEYVEILNPITPERSVLRRSILSTMLEVLEHNAKLSPHLAMFDLGPIFIPKPDQLLPDEVLKLAIGLTGLRHAENWQIKSPAMMDF
;
A
#
# COMPACT_ATOMS: atom_id res chain seq x y z
N MET A 1 -1.74 -0.05 3.55
CA MET A 1 -2.55 1.14 3.18
C MET A 1 -2.65 2.05 4.39
N LYS A 2 -2.37 3.34 4.24
CA LYS A 2 -2.52 4.31 5.33
C LYS A 2 -3.95 4.82 5.40
N ALA A 3 -4.60 4.68 6.55
CA ALA A 3 -6.01 5.03 6.75
C ALA A 3 -6.16 5.99 7.95
N PRO A 4 -6.37 7.31 7.69
CA PRO A 4 -6.63 8.30 8.75
C PRO A 4 -7.97 8.03 9.44
N ILE A 5 -7.99 8.02 10.78
CA ILE A 5 -9.23 7.77 11.55
C ILE A 5 -10.28 8.86 11.32
N SER A 6 -9.85 10.11 11.11
CA SER A 6 -10.78 11.20 10.78
C SER A 6 -11.53 10.97 9.47
N TRP A 7 -10.91 10.26 8.51
CA TRP A 7 -11.56 9.92 7.25
C TRP A 7 -12.50 8.72 7.39
N ILE A 8 -12.08 7.69 8.13
CA ILE A 8 -12.93 6.53 8.47
C ILE A 8 -14.20 6.99 9.19
N ASN A 9 -14.10 7.94 10.12
CA ASN A 9 -15.22 8.49 10.88
C ASN A 9 -16.28 9.22 10.03
N ASN A 10 -16.00 9.55 8.77
CA ASN A 10 -17.03 10.08 7.86
C ASN A 10 -18.04 8.98 7.46
N PHE A 11 -17.66 7.72 7.52
CA PHE A 11 -18.45 6.57 7.04
C PHE A 11 -18.95 5.67 8.16
N VAL A 12 -18.24 5.63 9.28
CA VAL A 12 -18.66 4.88 10.47
C VAL A 12 -18.21 5.62 11.73
N ASP A 13 -19.12 5.94 12.62
CA ASP A 13 -18.79 6.62 13.87
C ASP A 13 -18.17 5.63 14.88
N VAL A 14 -16.85 5.74 15.07
CA VAL A 14 -16.05 4.93 16.03
C VAL A 14 -15.28 5.81 17.02
N LYS A 15 -15.71 7.05 17.23
CA LYS A 15 -15.04 8.03 18.12
C LYS A 15 -15.01 7.63 19.58
N ASP A 16 -15.92 6.76 20.02
CA ASP A 16 -15.99 6.22 21.39
C ASP A 16 -15.07 5.03 21.62
N LEU A 17 -14.46 4.47 20.55
CA LEU A 17 -13.49 3.39 20.64
C LEU A 17 -12.06 3.95 20.76
N SER A 18 -11.24 3.29 21.55
CA SER A 18 -9.81 3.59 21.58
C SER A 18 -9.10 3.15 20.29
N LEU A 19 -7.96 3.77 19.98
CA LEU A 19 -7.16 3.40 18.81
C LEU A 19 -6.73 1.91 18.85
N GLU A 20 -6.45 1.37 20.04
CA GLU A 20 -6.11 -0.06 20.19
C GLU A 20 -7.30 -0.98 19.92
N GLU A 21 -8.51 -0.63 20.37
CA GLU A 21 -9.72 -1.40 20.07
C GLU A 21 -10.01 -1.42 18.57
N ILE A 22 -9.87 -0.28 17.88
CA ILE A 22 -10.03 -0.20 16.42
C ILE A 22 -8.97 -1.04 15.72
N ALA A 23 -7.69 -0.89 16.06
CA ALA A 23 -6.59 -1.63 15.47
C ALA A 23 -6.73 -3.14 15.67
N LYS A 24 -7.11 -3.57 16.87
CA LYS A 24 -7.38 -4.97 17.18
C LYS A 24 -8.56 -5.51 16.40
N THR A 25 -9.65 -4.75 16.30
CA THR A 25 -10.82 -5.13 15.52
C THR A 25 -10.44 -5.34 14.04
N LEU A 26 -9.74 -4.37 13.42
CA LEU A 26 -9.26 -4.49 12.05
C LEU A 26 -8.37 -5.73 11.86
N THR A 27 -7.39 -5.93 12.74
CA THR A 27 -6.48 -7.08 12.67
C THR A 27 -7.23 -8.41 12.77
N MET A 28 -8.20 -8.52 13.67
CA MET A 28 -9.02 -9.73 13.82
C MET A 28 -9.94 -9.99 12.62
N LEU A 29 -10.24 -8.95 11.83
CA LEU A 29 -10.99 -9.05 10.58
C LEU A 29 -10.13 -9.42 9.37
N GLY A 30 -8.82 -9.60 9.53
CA GLY A 30 -7.87 -9.88 8.45
C GLY A 30 -7.22 -8.64 7.82
N LEU A 31 -7.43 -7.47 8.43
CA LEU A 31 -6.80 -6.20 8.06
C LEU A 31 -5.71 -5.86 9.09
N GLU A 32 -4.58 -6.54 9.01
CA GLU A 32 -3.48 -6.42 9.98
C GLU A 32 -2.98 -4.99 10.07
N VAL A 33 -3.04 -4.40 11.28
CA VAL A 33 -2.48 -3.08 11.58
C VAL A 33 -1.01 -3.24 11.98
N GLU A 34 -0.10 -2.81 11.13
CA GLU A 34 1.36 -2.89 11.35
C GLU A 34 1.87 -1.78 12.29
N GLY A 35 1.14 -0.66 12.36
CA GLY A 35 1.48 0.48 13.21
C GLY A 35 0.45 1.59 13.18
N ILE A 36 0.58 2.53 14.10
CA ILE A 36 -0.30 3.69 14.25
C ILE A 36 0.58 4.94 14.30
N GLN A 37 0.43 5.82 13.32
CA GLN A 37 1.08 7.13 13.29
C GLN A 37 0.18 8.16 13.97
N LEU A 38 0.66 8.76 15.06
CA LEU A 38 -0.02 9.85 15.74
C LEU A 38 0.39 11.19 15.14
N VAL A 39 -0.60 11.97 14.72
CA VAL A 39 -0.42 13.32 14.17
C VAL A 39 -1.10 14.29 15.11
N GLY A 40 -0.33 14.87 16.00
CA GLY A 40 -0.81 15.77 17.05
C GLY A 40 -1.42 15.08 18.26
N MET A 41 -2.02 13.93 18.12
CA MET A 41 -2.66 13.20 19.22
C MET A 41 -1.66 12.76 20.27
N ALA A 42 -2.09 12.75 21.52
CA ALA A 42 -1.27 12.25 22.63
C ALA A 42 -1.07 10.73 22.54
N MET A 43 0.09 10.26 22.99
CA MET A 43 0.34 8.83 23.16
C MET A 43 -0.73 8.23 24.09
N PRO A 44 -1.35 7.09 23.76
CA PRO A 44 -2.25 6.39 24.66
C PRO A 44 -1.60 6.12 26.02
N ALA A 45 -2.40 6.12 27.08
CA ALA A 45 -1.90 5.88 28.44
C ALA A 45 -1.44 4.41 28.62
N GLY A 46 -0.31 4.22 29.29
CA GLY A 46 0.23 2.89 29.62
C GLY A 46 1.69 2.74 29.21
N ASP A 47 2.39 1.79 29.84
CA ASP A 47 3.81 1.49 29.55
C ASP A 47 3.99 0.39 28.50
N LYS A 48 2.93 -0.32 28.14
CA LYS A 48 2.93 -1.41 27.15
C LYS A 48 1.74 -1.27 26.23
N HIS A 49 2.00 -1.27 24.93
CA HIS A 49 1.00 -1.21 23.89
C HIS A 49 1.09 -2.47 23.03
N GLU A 50 -0.06 -2.96 22.55
CA GLU A 50 -0.13 -4.11 21.65
C GLU A 50 0.39 -3.73 20.25
N PHE A 51 0.19 -2.46 19.86
CA PHE A 51 0.60 -1.94 18.56
C PHE A 51 1.76 -0.94 18.68
N LYS A 52 2.51 -0.79 17.58
CA LYS A 52 3.59 0.19 17.48
C LYS A 52 3.00 1.58 17.22
N TYR A 53 3.33 2.53 18.09
CA TYR A 53 2.97 3.94 17.92
C TYR A 53 4.18 4.76 17.52
N GLU A 54 4.01 5.62 16.53
CA GLU A 54 5.00 6.60 16.12
C GLU A 54 4.36 7.97 15.95
N GLY A 55 5.15 9.05 15.92
CA GLY A 55 4.66 10.39 15.60
C GLY A 55 5.00 11.46 16.62
N LEU A 56 4.25 12.55 16.53
CA LEU A 56 4.46 13.76 17.31
C LEU A 56 3.13 14.19 17.96
N SER A 57 3.17 14.40 19.28
CA SER A 57 2.05 14.99 20.02
C SER A 57 2.13 16.52 19.97
N TRP A 58 0.99 17.20 19.82
CA TRP A 58 0.88 18.66 19.87
C TRP A 58 0.13 19.07 21.14
N PRO A 59 0.82 19.40 22.26
CA PRO A 59 0.16 19.89 23.47
C PRO A 59 -0.69 21.12 23.17
N GLU A 60 -1.91 21.15 23.72
CA GLU A 60 -2.94 22.16 23.45
C GLU A 60 -2.47 23.60 23.75
N ASP A 61 -1.63 23.77 24.78
CA ASP A 61 -1.04 25.06 25.17
C ASP A 61 0.11 25.51 24.26
N LYS A 62 0.64 24.61 23.41
CA LYS A 62 1.82 24.83 22.57
C LYS A 62 1.52 25.00 21.09
N PHE A 63 0.53 24.29 20.56
CA PHE A 63 0.19 24.34 19.14
C PHE A 63 -1.24 24.82 19.00
N VAL A 64 -1.41 25.93 18.29
CA VAL A 64 -2.72 26.56 18.09
C VAL A 64 -2.91 27.06 16.65
N VAL A 65 -4.16 27.24 16.27
CA VAL A 65 -4.51 27.99 15.06
C VAL A 65 -4.22 29.47 15.31
N ALA A 66 -3.48 30.14 14.42
CA ALA A 66 -3.25 31.58 14.49
C ALA A 66 -3.79 32.27 13.24
N SER A 67 -4.15 33.54 13.35
CA SER A 67 -4.62 34.39 12.24
C SER A 67 -3.54 35.40 11.88
N VAL A 68 -3.09 35.40 10.63
CA VAL A 68 -2.11 36.36 10.08
C VAL A 68 -2.86 37.49 9.40
N ASP A 69 -2.66 38.73 9.82
CA ASP A 69 -3.31 39.91 9.27
C ASP A 69 -2.36 40.83 8.47
N GLU A 70 -1.05 40.66 8.58
CA GLU A 70 -0.07 41.44 7.85
C GLU A 70 1.23 40.65 7.65
N VAL A 71 1.84 40.76 6.46
CA VAL A 71 3.16 40.17 6.13
C VAL A 71 4.13 41.28 5.78
N LEU A 72 5.06 41.58 6.69
CA LEU A 72 6.02 42.67 6.60
C LEU A 72 7.34 42.18 5.98
N PRO A 73 8.07 43.03 5.24
CA PRO A 73 9.42 42.74 4.81
C PRO A 73 10.39 42.71 6.01
N HIS A 74 11.36 41.78 5.97
CA HIS A 74 12.47 41.81 6.95
C HIS A 74 13.43 42.94 6.61
N PRO A 75 13.94 43.73 7.60
CA PRO A 75 14.79 44.91 7.34
C PRO A 75 16.13 44.55 6.67
N ASP A 76 16.71 43.40 6.96
CA ASP A 76 18.06 43.01 6.55
C ASP A 76 18.12 41.67 5.77
N ALA A 77 17.00 41.16 5.27
CA ALA A 77 17.00 39.87 4.57
C ALA A 77 15.82 39.74 3.59
N ASP A 78 16.13 39.66 2.29
CA ASP A 78 15.11 39.59 1.22
C ASP A 78 14.25 38.32 1.24
N ARG A 79 14.84 37.21 1.71
CA ARG A 79 14.17 35.87 1.79
C ARG A 79 13.51 35.60 3.14
N LEU A 80 13.35 36.62 3.99
CA LEU A 80 12.64 36.50 5.25
C LEU A 80 11.48 37.48 5.28
N VAL A 81 10.42 37.08 5.98
CA VAL A 81 9.22 37.92 6.23
C VAL A 81 8.88 37.90 7.71
N LEU A 82 8.21 38.95 8.16
CA LEU A 82 7.71 39.10 9.51
C LEU A 82 6.18 39.08 9.44
N CYS A 83 5.57 38.05 10.01
CA CYS A 83 4.13 37.90 10.04
C CYS A 83 3.59 38.49 11.35
N ARG A 84 2.68 39.49 11.26
CA ARG A 84 1.86 39.92 12.38
C ARG A 84 0.72 38.93 12.47
N LEU A 85 0.60 38.27 13.61
CA LEU A 85 -0.43 37.27 13.83
C LEU A 85 -1.05 37.40 15.21
N PHE A 86 -2.29 36.89 15.32
CA PHE A 86 -3.04 36.74 16.57
C PHE A 86 -3.17 35.25 16.88
N ASP A 87 -2.69 34.82 18.07
CA ASP A 87 -2.65 33.40 18.49
C ASP A 87 -3.85 32.96 19.32
N GLY A 88 -4.92 33.78 19.32
CA GLY A 88 -6.09 33.58 20.15
C GLY A 88 -6.02 34.31 21.51
N SER A 89 -4.83 34.72 21.94
CA SER A 89 -4.61 35.40 23.22
C SER A 89 -3.90 36.76 23.08
N GLN A 90 -2.96 36.87 22.15
CA GLN A 90 -2.13 38.07 21.97
C GLN A 90 -1.70 38.25 20.49
N GLU A 91 -1.35 39.47 20.16
CA GLU A 91 -0.72 39.79 18.88
C GLU A 91 0.81 39.60 18.99
N LEU A 92 1.40 38.99 17.97
CA LEU A 92 2.80 38.65 17.90
C LEU A 92 3.38 38.96 16.52
N ILE A 93 4.70 39.13 16.46
CA ILE A 93 5.43 39.17 15.18
C ILE A 93 6.31 37.92 15.11
N VAL A 94 6.11 37.12 14.08
CA VAL A 94 6.80 35.85 13.87
C VAL A 94 7.60 35.91 12.59
N LEU A 95 8.87 35.50 12.68
CA LEU A 95 9.79 35.42 11.55
C LEU A 95 9.64 34.10 10.81
N THR A 96 9.57 34.13 9.50
CA THR A 96 9.58 32.93 8.65
C THR A 96 10.28 33.18 7.32
N GLY A 97 10.81 32.12 6.71
CA GLY A 97 11.38 32.12 5.35
C GLY A 97 10.51 31.48 4.30
N ALA A 98 9.24 31.18 4.62
CA ALA A 98 8.33 30.43 3.76
C ALA A 98 8.01 31.16 2.45
N PRO A 99 8.33 30.59 1.28
CA PRO A 99 8.12 31.23 -0.02
C PRO A 99 6.64 31.50 -0.36
N ASN A 100 5.74 30.68 0.11
CA ASN A 100 4.30 30.82 -0.11
C ASN A 100 3.67 32.06 0.57
N LEU A 101 4.44 32.75 1.45
CA LEU A 101 4.02 34.02 2.03
C LEU A 101 4.57 35.27 1.29
N TYR A 102 5.49 35.09 0.36
CA TYR A 102 6.07 36.22 -0.40
C TYR A 102 5.05 37.02 -1.21
N PRO A 103 4.00 36.44 -1.81
CA PRO A 103 2.96 37.21 -2.49
C PRO A 103 2.27 38.24 -1.59
N TYR A 104 2.20 38.01 -0.28
CA TYR A 104 1.55 38.92 0.69
C TYR A 104 2.49 39.99 1.24
N LYS A 105 3.79 39.89 0.95
CA LYS A 105 4.83 40.76 1.52
C LYS A 105 4.64 42.21 1.13
N GLY A 106 4.48 43.07 2.14
CA GLY A 106 4.41 44.51 1.96
C GLY A 106 3.08 45.05 1.43
N GLN A 107 2.03 44.23 1.40
CA GLN A 107 0.68 44.66 1.00
C GLN A 107 -0.04 45.48 2.08
N GLY A 108 0.57 45.59 3.28
CA GLY A 108 -0.08 46.16 4.45
C GLY A 108 -1.04 45.20 5.12
N LYS A 109 -2.04 45.71 5.82
CA LYS A 109 -3.04 44.88 6.48
C LYS A 109 -3.92 44.21 5.42
N LEU A 110 -4.01 42.86 5.50
CA LEU A 110 -4.76 42.04 4.55
C LEU A 110 -6.27 42.28 4.73
N GLU A 111 -6.99 42.40 3.61
CA GLU A 111 -8.46 42.50 3.63
C GLU A 111 -9.10 41.27 4.28
N LYS A 112 -8.53 40.10 3.98
CA LYS A 112 -8.94 38.82 4.56
C LYS A 112 -7.71 38.17 5.22
N PRO A 113 -7.64 38.13 6.57
CA PRO A 113 -6.61 37.42 7.30
C PRO A 113 -6.67 35.93 7.00
N PHE A 114 -5.53 35.28 6.80
CA PHE A 114 -5.46 33.83 6.60
C PHE A 114 -5.07 33.11 7.90
N LYS A 115 -5.42 31.82 7.99
CA LYS A 115 -5.16 30.99 9.16
C LYS A 115 -3.92 30.13 8.95
N VAL A 116 -3.16 29.89 10.03
CA VAL A 116 -1.92 29.12 9.99
C VAL A 116 -1.78 28.21 11.19
N ALA A 117 -1.01 27.13 11.03
CA ALA A 117 -0.58 26.29 12.14
C ALA A 117 0.60 26.95 12.86
N TYR A 118 0.43 27.24 14.14
CA TYR A 118 1.39 28.02 14.93
C TYR A 118 1.90 27.25 16.14
N ALA A 119 3.22 27.25 16.34
CA ALA A 119 3.91 26.64 17.47
C ALA A 119 4.53 27.71 18.38
N ARG A 120 4.17 27.67 19.67
CA ARG A 120 4.66 28.57 20.72
C ARG A 120 6.04 28.14 21.24
N GLU A 121 6.71 29.01 21.99
CA GLU A 121 8.00 28.72 22.62
C GLU A 121 7.98 27.42 23.44
N GLY A 122 9.05 26.63 23.29
CA GLY A 122 9.20 25.34 23.97
C GLY A 122 8.52 24.17 23.33
N SER A 123 7.80 24.35 22.22
CA SER A 123 7.24 23.28 21.41
C SER A 123 8.32 22.32 20.91
N ILE A 124 7.99 21.03 20.86
CA ILE A 124 8.82 20.00 20.23
C ILE A 124 8.19 19.68 18.87
N LEU A 125 8.97 19.77 17.81
CA LEU A 125 8.55 19.52 16.43
C LEU A 125 9.66 18.81 15.66
N TYR A 126 9.43 18.40 14.41
CA TYR A 126 10.48 17.87 13.59
C TYR A 126 11.30 19.01 12.94
N ASP A 127 12.60 18.77 12.77
CA ASP A 127 13.48 19.73 12.07
C ASP A 127 13.21 19.69 10.57
N GLY A 128 12.67 20.79 10.01
CA GLY A 128 12.34 20.89 8.58
C GLY A 128 13.54 20.72 7.66
N HIS A 129 14.76 21.05 8.12
CA HIS A 129 15.96 21.06 7.31
C HIS A 129 16.82 19.80 7.39
N GLN A 130 16.57 18.92 8.37
CA GLN A 130 17.29 17.66 8.48
C GLN A 130 16.57 16.50 7.77
N PRO A 131 17.31 15.57 7.15
CA PRO A 131 16.68 14.37 6.58
C PRO A 131 16.10 13.50 7.69
N GLY A 132 14.89 12.93 7.43
CA GLY A 132 14.17 12.09 8.37
C GLY A 132 13.43 12.85 9.47
N LEU A 133 12.96 12.12 10.48
CA LEU A 133 12.12 12.63 11.57
C LEU A 133 12.94 12.99 12.82
N VAL A 134 13.78 14.01 12.72
CA VAL A 134 14.63 14.48 13.82
C VAL A 134 13.86 15.50 14.67
N LYS A 135 13.59 15.18 15.93
CA LYS A 135 12.87 16.09 16.84
C LYS A 135 13.77 17.23 17.32
N THR A 136 13.25 18.45 17.30
CA THR A 136 13.89 19.65 17.81
C THR A 136 12.96 20.42 18.75
N LYS A 137 13.53 21.21 19.67
CA LYS A 137 12.75 22.05 20.58
C LYS A 137 12.92 23.51 20.23
N LEU A 138 11.82 24.22 20.03
CA LEU A 138 11.84 25.67 19.81
C LEU A 138 12.41 26.39 21.04
N LYS A 139 13.49 27.15 20.79
CA LYS A 139 14.18 27.96 21.80
C LYS A 139 14.31 29.37 21.28
N LYS A 140 14.30 30.33 22.21
CA LYS A 140 14.57 31.73 21.88
C LYS A 140 15.95 31.87 21.22
N MET A 141 15.95 32.43 20.03
CA MET A 141 17.17 32.71 19.24
C MET A 141 17.06 34.05 18.52
N LYS A 142 18.17 34.59 18.07
CA LYS A 142 18.22 35.84 17.29
C LYS A 142 18.61 35.51 15.86
N ILE A 143 17.73 35.77 14.90
CA ILE A 143 17.94 35.52 13.47
C ILE A 143 17.97 36.87 12.75
N ARG A 144 19.13 37.21 12.13
CA ARG A 144 19.28 38.46 11.40
C ARG A 144 18.79 39.70 12.17
N GLY A 145 19.06 39.76 13.48
CA GLY A 145 18.69 40.91 14.32
C GLY A 145 17.31 40.82 14.97
N VAL A 146 16.41 39.93 14.53
CA VAL A 146 15.06 39.74 15.07
C VAL A 146 15.03 38.57 16.04
N GLU A 147 14.36 38.73 17.19
CA GLU A 147 14.12 37.63 18.13
C GLU A 147 13.09 36.67 17.55
N SER A 148 13.41 35.38 17.54
CA SER A 148 12.53 34.29 17.14
C SER A 148 12.47 33.27 18.26
N PHE A 149 11.26 32.95 18.74
CA PHE A 149 11.01 31.99 19.83
C PHE A 149 9.80 31.10 19.55
N SER A 150 9.12 31.35 18.42
CA SER A 150 7.92 30.63 17.97
C SER A 150 7.97 30.52 16.46
N MET A 151 7.07 29.75 15.87
CA MET A 151 7.15 29.44 14.45
C MET A 151 5.76 29.20 13.84
N ILE A 152 5.56 29.63 12.60
CA ILE A 152 4.50 29.16 11.74
C ILE A 152 5.00 27.87 11.07
N CYS A 153 4.27 26.77 11.21
CA CYS A 153 4.77 25.43 10.88
C CYS A 153 4.48 25.02 9.44
N SER A 154 5.41 24.24 8.89
CA SER A 154 5.23 23.42 7.68
C SER A 154 4.65 22.05 8.02
N GLU A 155 4.26 21.27 7.00
CA GLU A 155 3.75 19.92 7.20
C GLU A 155 4.79 18.97 7.80
N LYS A 156 6.05 19.09 7.39
CA LYS A 156 7.15 18.27 7.92
C LYS A 156 7.39 18.51 9.40
N GLU A 157 7.36 19.75 9.82
CA GLU A 157 7.57 20.12 11.23
C GLU A 157 6.49 19.55 12.13
N LEU A 158 5.29 19.36 11.62
CA LEU A 158 4.16 18.74 12.31
C LEU A 158 4.05 17.23 12.11
N GLY A 159 4.85 16.63 11.25
CA GLY A 159 4.85 15.18 10.97
C GLY A 159 3.70 14.71 10.08
N ILE A 160 3.19 15.60 9.21
CA ILE A 160 2.10 15.30 8.26
C ILE A 160 2.67 14.73 6.95
N SER A 161 3.67 15.41 6.37
CA SER A 161 4.35 15.00 5.15
C SER A 161 5.83 15.43 5.18
N ASP A 162 6.58 15.21 4.07
CA ASP A 162 7.96 15.68 3.93
C ASP A 162 8.06 17.13 3.42
N GLU A 163 6.92 17.81 3.16
CA GLU A 163 6.89 19.17 2.64
C GLU A 163 7.33 20.18 3.72
N HIS A 164 8.37 20.97 3.42
CA HIS A 164 8.97 21.90 4.39
C HIS A 164 9.30 23.30 3.83
N GLU A 165 9.09 23.53 2.53
CA GLU A 165 9.39 24.82 1.92
C GLU A 165 8.34 25.88 2.25
N GLY A 166 7.06 25.47 2.30
CA GLY A 166 5.93 26.32 2.64
C GLY A 166 5.43 26.13 4.06
N VAL A 167 4.75 27.13 4.60
CA VAL A 167 3.97 27.00 5.85
C VAL A 167 2.56 26.57 5.53
N ILE A 168 1.89 25.91 6.49
CA ILE A 168 0.50 25.50 6.37
C ILE A 168 -0.41 26.72 6.44
N ILE A 169 -1.17 26.93 5.36
CA ILE A 169 -2.31 27.85 5.35
C ILE A 169 -3.55 26.99 5.49
N LEU A 170 -4.26 27.16 6.60
CA LEU A 170 -5.47 26.42 6.95
C LEU A 170 -6.69 26.96 6.21
N ASP A 171 -7.77 26.20 6.21
CA ASP A 171 -9.04 26.65 5.65
C ASP A 171 -9.62 27.82 6.47
N ASP A 172 -10.47 28.65 5.83
CA ASP A 172 -10.97 29.91 6.41
C ASP A 172 -11.78 29.73 7.69
N ASP A 173 -12.41 28.57 7.86
CA ASP A 173 -13.26 28.21 8.99
C ASP A 173 -12.45 27.90 10.27
N ALA A 174 -11.12 27.77 10.19
CA ALA A 174 -10.26 27.47 11.33
C ALA A 174 -10.31 28.58 12.40
N PRO A 175 -10.79 28.30 13.64
CA PRO A 175 -10.94 29.33 14.67
C PRO A 175 -9.57 29.70 15.27
N ALA A 176 -9.20 30.99 15.26
CA ALA A 176 -7.98 31.44 15.89
C ALA A 176 -7.98 31.17 17.41
N GLY A 177 -6.89 30.62 17.91
CA GLY A 177 -6.72 30.22 19.31
C GLY A 177 -7.17 28.80 19.65
N MET A 178 -7.83 28.09 18.71
CA MET A 178 -8.17 26.69 18.91
C MET A 178 -6.89 25.85 19.00
N PRO A 179 -6.80 24.89 19.95
CA PRO A 179 -5.71 23.90 19.93
C PRO A 179 -5.62 23.21 18.58
N LEU A 180 -4.42 23.14 18.03
CA LEU A 180 -4.22 22.59 16.67
C LEU A 180 -4.62 21.11 16.59
N VAL A 181 -4.44 20.36 17.68
CA VAL A 181 -4.86 18.95 17.77
C VAL A 181 -6.37 18.78 17.63
N ASP A 182 -7.17 19.71 18.13
CA ASP A 182 -8.64 19.67 18.03
C ASP A 182 -9.12 19.99 16.62
N TYR A 183 -8.39 20.85 15.89
CA TYR A 183 -8.73 21.22 14.52
C TYR A 183 -8.27 20.17 13.49
N MET A 184 -7.04 19.65 13.63
CA MET A 184 -6.44 18.81 12.62
C MET A 184 -5.62 17.62 13.15
N GLY A 185 -5.75 17.29 14.43
CA GLY A 185 -5.14 16.07 14.97
C GLY A 185 -5.74 14.81 14.35
N ASP A 186 -4.90 13.76 14.19
CA ASP A 186 -5.34 12.50 13.58
C ASP A 186 -4.51 11.32 14.09
N ALA A 187 -5.01 10.10 13.85
CA ALA A 187 -4.25 8.87 13.94
C ALA A 187 -4.37 8.11 12.63
N VAL A 188 -3.25 7.68 12.07
CA VAL A 188 -3.21 6.97 10.79
C VAL A 188 -2.84 5.52 11.04
N PHE A 189 -3.73 4.61 10.71
CA PHE A 189 -3.47 3.17 10.74
C PHE A 189 -2.70 2.76 9.49
N ASP A 190 -1.56 2.08 9.65
CA ASP A 190 -0.87 1.41 8.55
C ASP A 190 -1.37 -0.03 8.47
N ILE A 191 -2.14 -0.31 7.41
CA ILE A 191 -2.88 -1.57 7.25
C ILE A 191 -2.29 -2.38 6.10
N ALA A 192 -1.89 -3.62 6.39
CA ALA A 192 -1.48 -4.59 5.38
C ALA A 192 -2.71 -5.14 4.64
N ILE A 193 -2.82 -4.86 3.33
CA ILE A 193 -3.91 -5.37 2.51
C ILE A 193 -3.46 -6.62 1.76
N LEU A 194 -3.94 -7.76 2.22
CA LEU A 194 -3.66 -9.05 1.59
C LEU A 194 -4.46 -9.25 0.29
N PRO A 195 -4.05 -10.14 -0.62
CA PRO A 195 -4.74 -10.35 -1.90
C PRO A 195 -6.21 -10.76 -1.80
N ASN A 196 -6.61 -11.51 -0.78
CA ASN A 196 -8.00 -11.89 -0.50
C ASN A 196 -8.85 -10.74 0.06
N MET A 197 -8.20 -9.68 0.56
CA MET A 197 -8.83 -8.46 1.07
C MET A 197 -8.60 -7.27 0.14
N ALA A 198 -8.36 -7.52 -1.15
CA ALA A 198 -8.03 -6.47 -2.13
C ALA A 198 -9.10 -5.36 -2.24
N ARG A 199 -10.37 -5.71 -2.00
CA ARG A 199 -11.50 -4.78 -1.93
C ARG A 199 -11.32 -3.69 -0.88
N ASP A 200 -10.56 -3.95 0.18
CA ASP A 200 -10.34 -3.05 1.30
C ASP A 200 -9.14 -2.09 1.08
N ALA A 201 -8.65 -2.01 -0.15
CA ALA A 201 -7.65 -1.01 -0.54
C ALA A 201 -8.25 0.42 -0.67
N CYS A 202 -9.27 0.75 0.14
CA CYS A 202 -9.95 2.05 0.19
C CYS A 202 -10.59 2.30 1.56
N ILE A 203 -10.85 3.58 1.85
CA ILE A 203 -11.37 4.00 3.17
C ILE A 203 -12.79 3.50 3.42
N VAL A 204 -13.69 3.58 2.43
CA VAL A 204 -15.10 3.14 2.57
C VAL A 204 -15.18 1.65 2.88
N SER A 205 -14.34 0.81 2.26
CA SER A 205 -14.36 -0.62 2.55
C SER A 205 -13.80 -0.94 3.93
N ILE A 206 -12.72 -0.28 4.37
CA ILE A 206 -12.22 -0.39 5.76
C ILE A 206 -13.32 0.02 6.76
N ALA A 207 -14.04 1.13 6.48
CA ALA A 207 -15.16 1.57 7.31
C ALA A 207 -16.32 0.55 7.30
N ARG A 208 -16.60 -0.10 6.16
CA ARG A 208 -17.61 -1.19 6.05
C ARG A 208 -17.26 -2.37 6.94
N GLU A 209 -16.01 -2.79 6.96
CA GLU A 209 -15.54 -3.87 7.81
C GLU A 209 -15.69 -3.52 9.30
N LEU A 210 -15.30 -2.31 9.70
CA LEU A 210 -15.50 -1.81 11.07
C LEU A 210 -16.98 -1.71 11.43
N ALA A 211 -17.82 -1.18 10.52
CA ALA A 211 -19.27 -1.08 10.72
C ALA A 211 -19.89 -2.47 10.92
N ALA A 212 -19.51 -3.45 10.09
CA ALA A 212 -19.96 -4.82 10.20
C ALA A 212 -19.57 -5.48 11.53
N ALA A 213 -18.32 -5.32 11.97
CA ALA A 213 -17.84 -5.90 13.22
C ALA A 213 -18.43 -5.22 14.46
N THR A 214 -18.52 -3.89 14.46
CA THR A 214 -18.99 -3.09 15.60
C THR A 214 -20.51 -2.92 15.65
N LYS A 215 -21.25 -3.44 14.65
CA LYS A 215 -22.70 -3.30 14.49
C LYS A 215 -23.18 -1.85 14.40
N ARG A 216 -22.40 -1.02 13.74
CA ARG A 216 -22.69 0.40 13.53
C ARG A 216 -23.23 0.65 12.12
N PRO A 217 -24.02 1.71 11.90
CA PRO A 217 -24.44 2.08 10.55
C PRO A 217 -23.24 2.50 9.71
N LEU A 218 -23.24 2.11 8.43
CA LEU A 218 -22.30 2.56 7.42
C LEU A 218 -22.98 3.66 6.58
N LEU A 219 -22.27 4.78 6.43
CA LEU A 219 -22.64 5.85 5.51
C LEU A 219 -21.86 5.65 4.21
N ILE A 220 -22.55 5.55 3.08
CA ILE A 220 -21.92 5.45 1.76
C ILE A 220 -21.95 6.86 1.14
N PRO A 221 -20.86 7.33 0.51
CA PRO A 221 -20.84 8.64 -0.12
C PRO A 221 -21.81 8.68 -1.31
N GLU A 222 -22.53 9.76 -1.43
CA GLU A 222 -23.42 10.06 -2.55
C GLU A 222 -22.88 11.25 -3.32
N ALA A 223 -23.12 11.30 -4.64
CA ALA A 223 -22.70 12.38 -5.51
C ALA A 223 -23.89 13.26 -5.86
N GLU A 224 -23.72 14.56 -5.80
CA GLU A 224 -24.68 15.52 -6.33
C GLU A 224 -24.36 15.78 -7.80
N LEU A 225 -25.10 15.13 -8.71
CA LEU A 225 -24.92 15.33 -10.15
C LEU A 225 -25.76 16.49 -10.67
N ALA A 226 -25.20 17.24 -11.63
CA ALA A 226 -25.93 18.31 -12.29
C ALA A 226 -27.21 17.79 -12.96
N SER A 227 -28.34 18.42 -12.63
CA SER A 227 -29.64 18.14 -13.22
C SER A 227 -30.00 19.14 -14.35
N GLU A 228 -29.28 20.26 -14.42
CA GLU A 228 -29.47 21.34 -15.40
C GLU A 228 -28.12 21.73 -16.00
N GLY A 229 -28.07 22.01 -17.30
CA GLY A 229 -26.87 22.41 -18.02
C GLY A 229 -26.74 21.73 -19.39
N GLU A 230 -25.57 21.88 -20.00
CA GLU A 230 -25.27 21.25 -21.29
C GLU A 230 -25.01 19.74 -21.09
N PRO A 231 -25.70 18.87 -21.86
CA PRO A 231 -25.49 17.44 -21.75
C PRO A 231 -24.12 17.01 -22.29
N ILE A 232 -23.52 15.97 -21.68
CA ILE A 232 -22.29 15.35 -22.19
C ILE A 232 -22.55 14.58 -23.50
N THR A 233 -23.80 14.20 -23.76
CA THR A 233 -24.21 13.43 -24.95
C THR A 233 -23.82 14.17 -26.24
N GLY A 234 -23.06 13.50 -27.10
CA GLY A 234 -22.55 14.09 -28.35
C GLY A 234 -21.24 14.87 -28.20
N LYS A 235 -20.76 15.15 -26.97
CA LYS A 235 -19.45 15.78 -26.75
C LYS A 235 -18.30 14.74 -26.78
N VAL A 236 -18.57 13.49 -26.41
CA VAL A 236 -17.59 12.38 -26.45
C VAL A 236 -18.30 11.05 -26.69
N SER A 237 -17.59 10.06 -27.24
CA SER A 237 -18.07 8.69 -27.40
C SER A 237 -17.03 7.67 -26.93
N ILE A 238 -17.48 6.44 -26.65
CA ILE A 238 -16.64 5.33 -26.18
C ILE A 238 -16.78 4.13 -27.12
N GLU A 239 -15.63 3.59 -27.57
CA GLU A 239 -15.52 2.34 -28.31
C GLU A 239 -14.63 1.37 -27.53
N ILE A 240 -15.14 0.18 -27.20
CA ILE A 240 -14.39 -0.90 -26.52
C ILE A 240 -14.18 -2.03 -27.53
N GLU A 241 -12.93 -2.21 -28.00
CA GLU A 241 -12.61 -3.28 -28.95
C GLU A 241 -12.62 -4.66 -28.30
N ASN A 242 -12.22 -4.77 -27.02
CA ASN A 242 -12.16 -6.04 -26.30
C ASN A 242 -12.84 -5.95 -24.92
N PRO A 243 -14.11 -6.34 -24.81
CA PRO A 243 -14.84 -6.31 -23.54
C PRO A 243 -14.25 -7.21 -22.43
N GLU A 244 -13.51 -8.28 -22.78
CA GLU A 244 -12.86 -9.14 -21.78
C GLU A 244 -11.67 -8.44 -21.10
N LEU A 245 -11.04 -7.48 -21.79
CA LEU A 245 -9.95 -6.67 -21.23
C LEU A 245 -10.46 -5.40 -20.55
N ASN A 246 -11.55 -4.81 -21.09
CA ASN A 246 -12.21 -3.64 -20.54
C ASN A 246 -13.73 -3.87 -20.42
N PRO A 247 -14.22 -4.41 -19.30
CA PRO A 247 -15.65 -4.72 -19.12
C PRO A 247 -16.56 -3.48 -19.08
N ARG A 248 -16.07 -2.33 -18.59
CA ARG A 248 -16.82 -1.07 -18.50
C ARG A 248 -15.90 0.14 -18.58
N PHE A 249 -16.37 1.17 -19.27
CA PHE A 249 -15.70 2.45 -19.38
C PHE A 249 -16.72 3.59 -19.27
N VAL A 250 -16.50 4.51 -18.32
CA VAL A 250 -17.42 5.60 -18.01
C VAL A 250 -16.67 6.92 -18.13
N LEU A 251 -17.33 7.91 -18.76
CA LEU A 251 -16.79 9.26 -18.92
C LEU A 251 -17.74 10.30 -18.34
N GLY A 252 -17.15 11.31 -17.70
CA GLY A 252 -17.82 12.51 -17.22
C GLY A 252 -17.02 13.75 -17.61
N LEU A 253 -17.68 14.89 -17.81
CA LEU A 253 -17.06 16.13 -18.27
C LEU A 253 -17.33 17.28 -17.30
N VAL A 254 -16.28 18.02 -16.94
CA VAL A 254 -16.37 19.29 -16.23
C VAL A 254 -15.75 20.38 -17.10
N GLU A 255 -16.52 21.43 -17.36
CA GLU A 255 -16.11 22.55 -18.22
C GLU A 255 -15.76 23.78 -17.36
N SER A 256 -14.89 24.64 -17.88
CA SER A 256 -14.51 25.92 -17.28
C SER A 256 -13.90 25.79 -15.87
N VAL A 257 -13.09 24.75 -15.66
CA VAL A 257 -12.35 24.58 -14.39
C VAL A 257 -11.35 25.71 -14.19
N GLU A 258 -11.28 26.22 -12.97
CA GLU A 258 -10.20 27.10 -12.54
C GLU A 258 -9.10 26.24 -11.91
N GLN A 259 -7.88 26.43 -12.40
CA GLN A 259 -6.73 25.70 -11.84
C GLN A 259 -6.40 26.29 -10.47
N SER A 260 -6.85 25.61 -9.43
CA SER A 260 -6.70 25.99 -8.02
C SER A 260 -6.01 24.87 -7.23
N GLU A 261 -5.52 25.24 -6.06
CA GLU A 261 -5.15 24.25 -5.06
C GLU A 261 -6.40 23.66 -4.41
N SER A 262 -6.33 22.40 -4.02
CA SER A 262 -7.39 21.77 -3.22
C SER A 262 -7.52 22.44 -1.85
N PRO A 263 -8.70 22.42 -1.21
CA PRO A 263 -8.85 22.81 0.20
C PRO A 263 -7.81 22.10 1.09
N TYR A 264 -7.34 22.78 2.14
CA TYR A 264 -6.25 22.21 2.95
C TYR A 264 -6.62 20.88 3.61
N TRP A 265 -7.86 20.71 4.04
CA TRP A 265 -8.32 19.45 4.61
C TRP A 265 -8.20 18.25 3.63
N VAL A 266 -8.39 18.49 2.32
CA VAL A 266 -8.18 17.48 1.25
C VAL A 266 -6.70 17.16 1.13
N LYS A 267 -5.85 18.20 0.99
CA LYS A 267 -4.39 18.04 0.88
C LYS A 267 -3.84 17.25 2.06
N ARG A 268 -4.28 17.58 3.28
CA ARG A 268 -3.89 16.86 4.49
C ARG A 268 -4.30 15.38 4.47
N ARG A 269 -5.54 15.05 4.08
CA ARG A 269 -6.00 13.66 4.00
C ARG A 269 -5.21 12.86 2.98
N LEU A 270 -4.93 13.43 1.80
CA LEU A 270 -4.08 12.80 0.80
C LEU A 270 -2.67 12.54 1.34
N ALA A 271 -2.05 13.55 1.97
CA ALA A 271 -0.73 13.43 2.57
C ALA A 271 -0.68 12.34 3.66
N LEU A 272 -1.65 12.31 4.57
CA LEU A 272 -1.77 11.29 5.61
C LEU A 272 -2.00 9.88 5.05
N ALA A 273 -2.71 9.78 3.91
CA ALA A 273 -2.88 8.53 3.17
C ALA A 273 -1.66 8.14 2.31
N GLY A 274 -0.59 8.96 2.32
CA GLY A 274 0.66 8.68 1.60
C GLY A 274 0.70 9.18 0.16
N MET A 275 -0.22 10.04 -0.26
CA MET A 275 -0.25 10.65 -1.59
C MET A 275 0.10 12.14 -1.54
N ARG A 276 0.94 12.57 -2.49
CA ARG A 276 1.29 13.99 -2.62
C ARG A 276 0.15 14.75 -3.31
N PRO A 277 -0.37 15.84 -2.72
CA PRO A 277 -1.31 16.73 -3.39
C PRO A 277 -0.65 17.45 -4.59
N ILE A 278 -1.42 17.71 -5.64
CA ILE A 278 -0.95 18.32 -6.89
C ILE A 278 -1.77 19.56 -7.25
N ASN A 279 -3.04 19.38 -7.57
CA ASN A 279 -4.02 20.42 -7.87
C ASN A 279 -5.44 19.87 -7.67
N ALA A 280 -6.45 20.72 -7.63
CA ALA A 280 -7.83 20.34 -7.31
C ALA A 280 -8.38 19.21 -8.20
N VAL A 281 -8.03 19.18 -9.50
CA VAL A 281 -8.51 18.15 -10.45
C VAL A 281 -7.84 16.79 -10.17
N VAL A 282 -6.51 16.76 -10.10
CA VAL A 282 -5.77 15.51 -9.86
C VAL A 282 -6.02 15.00 -8.43
N ASP A 283 -6.14 15.89 -7.47
CA ASP A 283 -6.45 15.53 -6.09
C ASP A 283 -7.87 14.95 -5.97
N ALA A 284 -8.84 15.43 -6.74
CA ALA A 284 -10.18 14.85 -6.78
C ALA A 284 -10.17 13.41 -7.29
N THR A 285 -9.38 13.09 -8.33
CA THR A 285 -9.23 11.71 -8.81
C THR A 285 -8.54 10.82 -7.76
N ASN A 286 -7.46 11.29 -7.16
CA ASN A 286 -6.72 10.57 -6.13
C ASN A 286 -7.53 10.37 -4.86
N TYR A 287 -8.24 11.39 -4.41
CA TYR A 287 -9.11 11.33 -3.24
C TYR A 287 -10.22 10.30 -3.44
N THR A 288 -10.89 10.33 -4.60
CA THR A 288 -11.94 9.37 -4.94
C THR A 288 -11.42 7.94 -5.01
N MET A 289 -10.25 7.73 -5.61
CA MET A 289 -9.58 6.43 -5.63
C MET A 289 -9.28 5.90 -4.22
N LEU A 290 -8.72 6.71 -3.35
CA LEU A 290 -8.43 6.30 -1.97
C LEU A 290 -9.70 6.05 -1.17
N GLU A 291 -10.75 6.79 -1.44
CA GLU A 291 -12.03 6.66 -0.74
C GLU A 291 -12.82 5.43 -1.17
N LEU A 292 -13.02 5.22 -2.49
CA LEU A 292 -13.86 4.15 -3.05
C LEU A 292 -13.12 2.92 -3.55
N GLY A 293 -11.82 3.06 -3.87
CA GLY A 293 -11.03 1.96 -4.43
C GLY A 293 -11.02 1.87 -5.95
N ASN A 294 -11.75 2.72 -6.68
CA ASN A 294 -11.72 2.76 -8.15
C ASN A 294 -10.81 3.90 -8.63
N PRO A 295 -9.65 3.62 -9.23
CA PRO A 295 -8.81 4.65 -9.81
C PRO A 295 -9.47 5.35 -10.98
N LEU A 296 -9.22 6.65 -11.09
CA LEU A 296 -9.74 7.53 -12.13
C LEU A 296 -8.58 8.19 -12.87
N HIS A 297 -8.83 8.63 -14.10
CA HIS A 297 -7.90 9.43 -14.86
C HIS A 297 -8.57 10.70 -15.39
N ALA A 298 -7.81 11.80 -15.45
CA ALA A 298 -8.27 13.08 -15.96
C ALA A 298 -7.51 13.43 -17.23
N PHE A 299 -8.25 13.65 -18.32
CA PHE A 299 -7.71 14.14 -19.58
C PHE A 299 -8.01 15.62 -19.78
N ASP A 300 -7.10 16.34 -20.41
CA ASP A 300 -7.39 17.64 -21.00
C ASP A 300 -8.31 17.45 -22.20
N TYR A 301 -9.60 17.83 -22.05
CA TYR A 301 -10.62 17.63 -23.08
C TYR A 301 -10.35 18.46 -24.32
N ASP A 302 -9.80 19.66 -24.19
CA ASP A 302 -9.49 20.53 -25.31
C ASP A 302 -8.38 19.95 -26.19
N VAL A 303 -7.40 19.28 -25.58
CA VAL A 303 -6.36 18.51 -26.27
C VAL A 303 -6.99 17.36 -27.05
N LEU A 304 -7.93 16.62 -26.47
CA LEU A 304 -8.61 15.51 -27.17
C LEU A 304 -9.42 16.02 -28.36
N VAL A 305 -10.12 17.14 -28.22
CA VAL A 305 -10.84 17.80 -29.34
C VAL A 305 -9.89 18.24 -30.44
N ALA A 306 -8.74 18.83 -30.09
CA ALA A 306 -7.71 19.22 -31.05
C ALA A 306 -7.16 18.00 -31.81
N ARG A 307 -6.87 16.88 -31.11
CA ARG A 307 -6.40 15.61 -31.69
C ARG A 307 -7.47 14.97 -32.60
N ALA A 308 -8.75 15.18 -32.31
CA ALA A 308 -9.88 14.75 -33.14
C ALA A 308 -10.15 15.69 -34.35
N GLY A 309 -9.28 16.68 -34.60
CA GLY A 309 -9.44 17.65 -35.68
C GLY A 309 -10.58 18.64 -35.46
N GLY A 310 -10.85 19.03 -34.22
CA GLY A 310 -11.91 19.96 -33.82
C GLY A 310 -13.31 19.33 -33.75
N LYS A 311 -13.40 18.00 -33.78
CA LYS A 311 -14.65 17.24 -33.63
C LYS A 311 -14.75 16.64 -32.23
N SER A 312 -15.93 16.13 -31.90
CA SER A 312 -16.16 15.31 -30.71
C SER A 312 -15.19 14.11 -30.68
N PRO A 313 -14.36 13.95 -29.65
CA PRO A 313 -13.41 12.85 -29.57
C PRO A 313 -14.11 11.51 -29.32
N THR A 314 -13.52 10.43 -29.82
CA THR A 314 -13.90 9.06 -29.48
C THR A 314 -12.77 8.44 -28.67
N ILE A 315 -13.07 8.00 -27.46
CA ILE A 315 -12.14 7.22 -26.65
C ILE A 315 -12.27 5.75 -27.03
N ILE A 316 -11.14 5.13 -27.36
CA ILE A 316 -11.06 3.77 -27.89
C ILE A 316 -10.18 2.95 -26.96
N THR A 317 -10.70 1.85 -26.41
CA THR A 317 -9.87 0.89 -25.70
C THR A 317 -9.50 -0.28 -26.60
N ARG A 318 -8.22 -0.56 -26.74
CA ARG A 318 -7.66 -1.60 -27.61
C ARG A 318 -6.30 -2.08 -27.14
N THR A 319 -5.88 -3.23 -27.64
CA THR A 319 -4.51 -3.69 -27.42
C THR A 319 -3.49 -2.90 -28.25
N ALA A 320 -2.24 -2.88 -27.78
CA ALA A 320 -1.14 -2.21 -28.45
C ALA A 320 -0.82 -2.84 -29.81
N LYS A 321 -0.44 -2.01 -30.79
CA LYS A 321 0.08 -2.47 -32.08
C LYS A 321 1.54 -2.90 -31.95
N PRO A 322 2.03 -3.84 -32.79
CA PRO A 322 3.44 -4.23 -32.77
C PRO A 322 4.39 -3.04 -32.92
N GLY A 323 5.30 -2.84 -31.95
CA GLY A 323 6.26 -1.76 -31.94
C GLY A 323 5.71 -0.38 -31.55
N GLU A 324 4.46 -0.29 -31.11
CA GLU A 324 3.85 0.94 -30.60
C GLU A 324 4.60 1.44 -29.36
N LYS A 325 4.72 2.75 -29.22
CA LYS A 325 5.40 3.39 -28.09
C LYS A 325 4.48 4.39 -27.43
N LEU A 326 4.63 4.53 -26.14
CA LEU A 326 3.93 5.54 -25.31
C LEU A 326 4.91 6.20 -24.35
N THR A 327 4.87 7.52 -24.28
CA THR A 327 5.55 8.29 -23.23
C THR A 327 4.57 8.55 -22.10
N THR A 328 4.87 8.03 -20.91
CA THR A 328 4.02 8.12 -19.72
C THR A 328 4.30 9.39 -18.92
N LEU A 329 3.43 9.70 -17.95
CA LEU A 329 3.49 10.91 -17.10
C LEU A 329 4.82 11.07 -16.34
N ASP A 330 5.53 9.98 -16.07
CA ASP A 330 6.88 9.99 -15.47
C ASP A 330 8.02 10.37 -16.46
N GLY A 331 7.66 10.70 -17.72
CA GLY A 331 8.60 11.08 -18.78
C GLY A 331 9.29 9.90 -19.47
N ASN A 332 9.02 8.66 -19.09
CA ASN A 332 9.63 7.48 -19.69
C ASN A 332 8.88 7.04 -20.95
N THR A 333 9.62 6.65 -21.99
CA THR A 333 9.05 6.09 -23.22
C THR A 333 9.17 4.57 -23.23
N HIS A 334 8.03 3.89 -23.30
CA HIS A 334 7.93 2.44 -23.28
C HIS A 334 7.62 1.87 -24.64
N THR A 335 8.28 0.79 -25.02
CA THR A 335 7.88 -0.04 -26.16
C THR A 335 6.88 -1.06 -25.66
N LEU A 336 5.70 -1.09 -26.28
CA LEU A 336 4.55 -1.86 -25.83
C LEU A 336 4.51 -3.24 -26.46
N GLU A 337 4.08 -4.23 -25.67
CA GLU A 337 3.81 -5.57 -26.16
C GLU A 337 2.36 -5.66 -26.68
N PRO A 338 2.08 -6.45 -27.73
CA PRO A 338 0.77 -6.51 -28.38
C PRO A 338 -0.42 -6.95 -27.50
N TYR A 339 -0.15 -7.48 -26.31
CA TYR A 339 -1.21 -7.86 -25.37
C TYR A 339 -1.59 -6.74 -24.38
N MET A 340 -0.79 -5.67 -24.30
CA MET A 340 -1.03 -4.58 -23.37
C MET A 340 -2.23 -3.75 -23.82
N GLU A 341 -3.15 -3.48 -22.90
CA GLU A 341 -4.34 -2.69 -23.17
C GLU A 341 -4.02 -1.19 -23.04
N LEU A 342 -4.58 -0.41 -23.96
CA LEU A 342 -4.39 1.04 -24.06
C LEU A 342 -5.74 1.75 -24.08
N VAL A 343 -5.76 2.95 -23.53
CA VAL A 343 -6.76 3.97 -23.85
C VAL A 343 -6.19 4.82 -24.98
N CYS A 344 -6.95 4.98 -26.04
CA CYS A 344 -6.57 5.66 -27.27
C CYS A 344 -7.65 6.66 -27.69
N ASP A 345 -7.30 7.51 -28.64
CA ASP A 345 -8.24 8.23 -29.49
C ASP A 345 -8.00 7.87 -30.96
N THR A 346 -8.64 8.56 -31.89
CA THR A 346 -8.45 8.35 -33.34
C THR A 346 -7.05 8.72 -33.83
N ALA A 347 -6.28 9.51 -33.06
CA ALA A 347 -4.91 9.92 -33.38
C ALA A 347 -3.85 8.95 -32.81
N GLY A 348 -4.15 8.20 -31.74
CA GLY A 348 -3.21 7.25 -31.14
C GLY A 348 -3.42 6.98 -29.65
N ALA A 349 -2.41 6.39 -29.00
CA ALA A 349 -2.45 6.05 -27.59
C ALA A 349 -2.46 7.31 -26.70
N LEU A 350 -3.28 7.28 -25.66
CA LEU A 350 -3.42 8.32 -24.63
C LEU A 350 -2.87 7.85 -23.28
N SER A 351 -3.10 6.58 -22.93
CA SER A 351 -2.64 6.03 -21.65
C SER A 351 -2.41 4.52 -21.73
N LEU A 352 -1.59 4.02 -20.83
CA LEU A 352 -1.47 2.59 -20.54
C LEU A 352 -2.59 2.22 -19.57
N ALA A 353 -3.59 1.52 -20.07
CA ALA A 353 -4.85 1.24 -19.40
C ALA A 353 -4.66 0.71 -17.97
N GLY A 354 -5.24 1.38 -16.98
CA GLY A 354 -5.18 1.00 -15.57
C GLY A 354 -3.79 1.03 -14.92
N VAL A 355 -2.78 1.57 -15.61
CA VAL A 355 -1.39 1.64 -15.09
C VAL A 355 -0.92 3.08 -14.97
N MET A 356 -0.84 3.82 -16.08
CA MET A 356 -0.33 5.19 -16.06
C MET A 356 -0.79 5.99 -17.29
N GLY A 357 -1.17 7.25 -17.07
CA GLY A 357 -1.52 8.20 -18.13
C GLY A 357 -0.34 8.53 -19.04
N GLY A 358 -0.64 8.96 -20.26
CA GLY A 358 0.35 9.50 -21.20
C GLY A 358 0.54 10.99 -21.02
N ALA A 359 1.74 11.48 -21.35
CA ALA A 359 2.12 12.88 -21.17
C ALA A 359 1.38 13.87 -22.10
N GLU A 360 0.89 13.40 -23.27
CA GLU A 360 0.30 14.30 -24.28
C GLU A 360 -1.09 14.86 -23.92
N SER A 361 -1.84 14.14 -23.07
CA SER A 361 -3.21 14.49 -22.66
C SER A 361 -3.31 14.88 -21.17
N GLU A 362 -2.18 15.18 -20.54
CA GLU A 362 -2.08 15.55 -19.13
C GLU A 362 -2.83 16.86 -18.82
N VAL A 363 -3.50 16.90 -17.66
CA VAL A 363 -4.06 18.13 -17.11
C VAL A 363 -2.94 19.07 -16.67
N THR A 364 -2.93 20.26 -17.23
CA THR A 364 -1.93 21.29 -16.96
C THR A 364 -2.55 22.53 -16.31
N THR A 365 -1.75 23.52 -15.97
CA THR A 365 -2.22 24.84 -15.47
C THR A 365 -3.03 25.62 -16.51
N GLN A 366 -3.06 25.20 -17.77
CA GLN A 366 -3.80 25.85 -18.85
C GLN A 366 -5.12 25.12 -19.17
N THR A 367 -5.32 23.91 -18.64
CA THR A 367 -6.53 23.10 -18.89
C THR A 367 -7.76 23.78 -18.33
N LYS A 368 -8.80 23.88 -19.15
CA LYS A 368 -10.10 24.47 -18.81
C LYS A 368 -11.25 23.48 -18.78
N ASN A 369 -11.17 22.45 -19.62
CA ASN A 369 -12.20 21.44 -19.72
C ASN A 369 -11.56 20.08 -19.44
N VAL A 370 -12.14 19.31 -18.51
CA VAL A 370 -11.57 18.07 -18.00
C VAL A 370 -12.52 16.92 -18.24
N LEU A 371 -12.03 15.89 -18.94
CA LEU A 371 -12.75 14.64 -19.14
C LEU A 371 -12.25 13.62 -18.13
N ILE A 372 -13.16 13.11 -17.28
CA ILE A 372 -12.84 12.11 -16.26
C ILE A 372 -13.18 10.73 -16.77
N GLU A 373 -12.20 9.82 -16.66
CA GLU A 373 -12.30 8.39 -16.95
C GLU A 373 -12.48 7.61 -15.66
N GLY A 374 -13.50 6.74 -15.62
CA GLY A 374 -13.60 5.63 -14.69
C GLY A 374 -13.81 4.33 -15.44
N ALA A 375 -12.97 3.33 -15.18
CA ALA A 375 -13.00 2.09 -15.93
C ALA A 375 -12.79 0.86 -15.03
N SER A 376 -13.04 -0.31 -15.61
CA SER A 376 -12.64 -1.60 -15.05
C SER A 376 -11.77 -2.34 -16.06
N TRP A 377 -10.71 -2.99 -15.57
CA TRP A 377 -9.69 -3.64 -16.38
C TRP A 377 -9.47 -5.09 -15.96
N ASN A 378 -9.11 -5.93 -16.92
CA ASN A 378 -8.72 -7.31 -16.65
C ASN A 378 -7.44 -7.34 -15.80
N PHE A 379 -7.55 -7.78 -14.55
CA PHE A 379 -6.46 -7.76 -13.57
C PHE A 379 -5.25 -8.61 -13.99
N ILE A 380 -5.45 -9.68 -14.79
CA ILE A 380 -4.38 -10.52 -15.32
C ILE A 380 -3.56 -9.73 -16.34
N ASN A 381 -4.24 -8.97 -17.22
CA ASN A 381 -3.58 -8.11 -18.20
C ASN A 381 -2.75 -7.04 -17.51
N ILE A 382 -3.32 -6.37 -16.50
CA ILE A 382 -2.60 -5.36 -15.70
C ILE A 382 -1.36 -5.98 -15.03
N ARG A 383 -1.48 -7.15 -14.38
CA ARG A 383 -0.32 -7.84 -13.76
C ARG A 383 0.79 -8.16 -14.75
N LYS A 384 0.46 -8.64 -15.95
CA LYS A 384 1.44 -8.92 -17.00
C LYS A 384 2.14 -7.64 -17.46
N THR A 385 1.36 -6.57 -17.63
CA THR A 385 1.86 -5.27 -18.09
C THR A 385 2.83 -4.64 -17.09
N ILE A 386 2.44 -4.53 -15.83
CA ILE A 386 3.31 -3.97 -14.77
C ILE A 386 4.56 -4.84 -14.53
N GLY A 387 4.41 -6.17 -14.61
CA GLY A 387 5.54 -7.10 -14.48
C GLY A 387 6.57 -6.96 -15.61
N LYS A 388 6.11 -6.70 -16.84
CA LYS A 388 6.99 -6.51 -18.01
C LYS A 388 7.67 -5.14 -18.00
N LEU A 389 6.90 -4.07 -17.76
CA LEU A 389 7.40 -2.69 -17.82
C LEU A 389 8.07 -2.22 -16.52
N LYS A 390 7.86 -2.94 -15.41
CA LYS A 390 8.33 -2.59 -14.05
C LYS A 390 7.80 -1.23 -13.56
N ILE A 391 6.55 -0.91 -13.93
CA ILE A 391 5.83 0.28 -13.50
C ILE A 391 4.87 -0.10 -12.37
N ASN A 392 4.94 0.61 -11.27
CA ASN A 392 4.01 0.49 -10.16
C ASN A 392 3.38 1.85 -9.87
N SER A 393 2.06 1.88 -9.77
CA SER A 393 1.27 3.06 -9.40
C SER A 393 0.15 2.67 -8.44
N GLU A 394 -0.46 3.63 -7.75
CA GLU A 394 -1.63 3.39 -6.90
C GLU A 394 -2.82 2.85 -7.70
N ALA A 395 -2.95 3.25 -8.98
CA ALA A 395 -3.94 2.70 -9.89
C ALA A 395 -3.65 1.23 -10.20
N SER A 396 -2.44 0.92 -10.64
CA SER A 396 -2.04 -0.45 -10.97
C SER A 396 -2.07 -1.40 -9.76
N TYR A 397 -1.78 -0.87 -8.57
CA TYR A 397 -1.92 -1.62 -7.30
C TYR A 397 -3.34 -2.16 -7.12
N ARG A 398 -4.36 -1.31 -7.39
CA ARG A 398 -5.78 -1.68 -7.25
C ARG A 398 -6.26 -2.52 -8.44
N PHE A 399 -6.05 -2.08 -9.67
CA PHE A 399 -6.48 -2.80 -10.87
C PHE A 399 -5.86 -4.19 -11.02
N SER A 400 -4.60 -4.38 -10.61
CA SER A 400 -3.95 -5.69 -10.65
C SER A 400 -4.55 -6.72 -9.68
N ARG A 401 -5.40 -6.28 -8.75
CA ARG A 401 -6.11 -7.13 -7.79
C ARG A 401 -7.57 -7.36 -8.16
N GLY A 402 -8.09 -6.58 -9.08
CA GLY A 402 -9.48 -6.61 -9.53
C GLY A 402 -10.35 -5.54 -8.85
N ILE A 403 -11.11 -4.83 -9.66
CA ILE A 403 -12.10 -3.84 -9.23
C ILE A 403 -13.40 -4.17 -9.94
N HIS A 404 -14.51 -4.19 -9.17
CA HIS A 404 -15.81 -4.49 -9.75
C HIS A 404 -16.28 -3.36 -10.67
N PRO A 405 -16.71 -3.67 -11.91
CA PRO A 405 -17.12 -2.66 -12.89
C PRO A 405 -18.28 -1.76 -12.43
N ALA A 406 -19.11 -2.25 -11.50
CA ALA A 406 -20.23 -1.47 -10.97
C ALA A 406 -19.81 -0.23 -10.15
N LEU A 407 -18.51 -0.11 -9.76
CA LEU A 407 -18.03 1.05 -9.02
C LEU A 407 -17.71 2.26 -9.91
N ALA A 408 -17.53 2.06 -11.22
CA ALA A 408 -16.98 3.08 -12.11
C ALA A 408 -17.86 4.34 -12.23
N ASP A 409 -19.18 4.18 -12.34
CA ASP A 409 -20.13 5.30 -12.44
C ASP A 409 -20.22 6.14 -11.16
N LEU A 410 -20.27 5.49 -9.99
CA LEU A 410 -20.23 6.18 -8.70
C LEU A 410 -18.92 6.94 -8.51
N ALA A 411 -17.80 6.30 -8.89
CA ALA A 411 -16.48 6.93 -8.77
C ALA A 411 -16.36 8.17 -9.66
N VAL A 412 -16.79 8.08 -10.93
CA VAL A 412 -16.82 9.24 -11.83
C VAL A 412 -17.72 10.33 -11.27
N SER A 413 -18.93 9.97 -10.83
CA SER A 413 -19.91 10.93 -10.28
C SER A 413 -19.36 11.71 -9.08
N LEU A 414 -18.77 11.02 -8.11
CA LEU A 414 -18.13 11.65 -6.94
C LEU A 414 -16.92 12.53 -7.31
N CYS A 415 -16.17 12.12 -8.32
CA CYS A 415 -15.04 12.90 -8.79
C CYS A 415 -15.49 14.19 -9.47
N LEU A 416 -16.55 14.14 -10.30
CA LEU A 416 -17.11 15.31 -10.95
C LEU A 416 -17.64 16.33 -9.93
N ASP A 417 -18.42 15.87 -8.95
CA ASP A 417 -18.93 16.69 -7.84
C ASP A 417 -17.79 17.41 -7.10
N ARG A 418 -16.70 16.70 -6.79
CA ARG A 418 -15.52 17.28 -6.15
C ARG A 418 -14.80 18.30 -7.02
N ILE A 419 -14.61 18.02 -8.31
CA ILE A 419 -13.99 18.98 -9.22
C ILE A 419 -14.83 20.23 -9.32
N GLU A 420 -16.14 20.12 -9.48
CA GLU A 420 -17.05 21.28 -9.50
C GLU A 420 -16.89 22.13 -8.24
N ASN A 421 -16.92 21.49 -7.06
CA ASN A 421 -16.82 22.18 -5.77
C ASN A 421 -15.41 22.74 -5.47
N TRP A 422 -14.34 22.11 -5.94
CA TRP A 422 -12.96 22.51 -5.60
C TRP A 422 -12.29 23.38 -6.66
N SER A 423 -12.79 23.39 -7.90
CA SER A 423 -12.21 24.14 -9.02
C SER A 423 -13.16 25.12 -9.69
N SER A 424 -14.33 25.40 -9.10
CA SER A 424 -15.35 26.26 -9.68
C SER A 424 -15.79 25.89 -11.10
N GLY A 425 -15.53 24.65 -11.53
CA GLY A 425 -15.94 24.12 -12.82
C GLY A 425 -17.46 23.97 -12.93
N LYS A 426 -17.93 23.60 -14.11
CA LYS A 426 -19.35 23.30 -14.37
C LYS A 426 -19.47 21.88 -14.91
N MET A 427 -20.16 21.03 -14.19
CA MET A 427 -20.42 19.65 -14.57
C MET A 427 -21.39 19.59 -15.75
N ALA A 428 -21.04 18.85 -16.80
CA ALA A 428 -22.00 18.53 -17.87
C ALA A 428 -23.02 17.51 -17.38
N VAL A 429 -24.27 17.62 -17.88
CA VAL A 429 -25.37 16.75 -17.45
C VAL A 429 -25.18 15.33 -17.98
N GLY A 430 -25.22 14.33 -17.08
CA GLY A 430 -25.15 12.90 -17.37
C GLY A 430 -23.73 12.37 -17.54
N LEU A 431 -23.64 11.08 -17.85
CA LEU A 431 -22.40 10.34 -18.11
C LEU A 431 -22.48 9.67 -19.48
N VAL A 432 -21.33 9.40 -20.09
CA VAL A 432 -21.25 8.46 -21.21
C VAL A 432 -20.71 7.15 -20.65
N ASP A 433 -21.49 6.08 -20.74
CA ASP A 433 -21.21 4.79 -20.14
C ASP A 433 -21.31 3.67 -21.19
N ASN A 434 -20.24 2.91 -21.34
CA ASN A 434 -20.22 1.72 -22.18
C ASN A 434 -19.90 0.50 -21.30
N TYR A 435 -20.92 -0.36 -21.08
CA TYR A 435 -20.84 -1.54 -20.22
C TYR A 435 -21.18 -2.83 -20.97
N PRO A 436 -20.31 -3.30 -21.88
CA PRO A 436 -20.59 -4.46 -22.71
C PRO A 436 -20.54 -5.80 -21.95
N LEU A 437 -19.82 -5.89 -20.82
CA LEU A 437 -19.61 -7.16 -20.13
C LEU A 437 -19.86 -7.01 -18.60
N PRO A 438 -21.13 -6.91 -18.16
CA PRO A 438 -21.42 -6.92 -16.74
C PRO A 438 -21.11 -8.30 -16.14
N PRO A 439 -20.43 -8.36 -14.97
CA PRO A 439 -20.22 -9.64 -14.28
C PRO A 439 -21.55 -10.20 -13.75
N ILE A 440 -21.58 -11.52 -13.56
CA ILE A 440 -22.68 -12.21 -12.88
C ILE A 440 -22.23 -12.43 -11.44
N ASP A 441 -22.82 -11.70 -10.51
CA ASP A 441 -22.54 -11.88 -9.09
C ASP A 441 -23.15 -13.19 -8.60
N PRO A 442 -22.39 -14.04 -7.87
CA PRO A 442 -22.87 -15.35 -7.46
C PRO A 442 -24.06 -15.28 -6.51
N VAL A 443 -25.05 -16.14 -6.74
CA VAL A 443 -26.09 -16.46 -5.77
C VAL A 443 -25.78 -17.82 -5.17
N LEU A 444 -25.60 -17.85 -3.86
CA LEU A 444 -25.13 -19.02 -3.13
C LEU A 444 -26.11 -19.44 -2.05
N THR A 445 -26.07 -20.71 -1.66
CA THR A 445 -26.96 -21.25 -0.65
C THR A 445 -26.19 -22.09 0.36
N LEU A 446 -26.42 -21.85 1.66
CA LEU A 446 -25.86 -22.61 2.77
C LEU A 446 -26.99 -23.03 3.74
N SER A 447 -26.78 -24.14 4.43
CA SER A 447 -27.58 -24.53 5.59
C SER A 447 -26.81 -24.32 6.90
N GLU A 448 -27.51 -24.18 8.03
CA GLU A 448 -26.87 -24.15 9.36
C GLU A 448 -25.98 -25.37 9.60
N ALA A 449 -26.41 -26.55 9.13
CA ALA A 449 -25.64 -27.77 9.26
C ALA A 449 -24.34 -27.78 8.45
N GLU A 450 -24.34 -27.17 7.24
CA GLU A 450 -23.10 -27.00 6.48
C GLU A 450 -22.14 -26.05 7.21
N ILE A 451 -22.62 -24.90 7.71
CA ILE A 451 -21.80 -23.93 8.46
C ILE A 451 -21.21 -24.59 9.72
N GLU A 452 -22.03 -25.31 10.52
CA GLU A 452 -21.58 -26.02 11.71
C GLU A 452 -20.53 -27.10 11.37
N ARG A 453 -20.73 -27.82 10.25
CA ARG A 453 -19.78 -28.86 9.81
C ARG A 453 -18.39 -28.26 9.48
N PHE A 454 -18.33 -27.08 8.87
CA PHE A 454 -17.08 -26.43 8.51
C PHE A 454 -16.41 -25.74 9.71
N LEU A 455 -17.19 -24.99 10.49
CA LEU A 455 -16.63 -24.16 11.58
C LEU A 455 -16.53 -24.92 12.91
N GLY A 456 -17.25 -26.04 13.04
CA GLY A 456 -17.28 -26.81 14.27
C GLY A 456 -18.04 -26.12 15.42
N VAL A 457 -18.73 -25.02 15.14
CA VAL A 457 -19.55 -24.27 16.07
C VAL A 457 -20.92 -24.00 15.44
N LYS A 458 -21.99 -24.11 16.25
CA LYS A 458 -23.35 -23.80 15.79
C LYS A 458 -23.61 -22.30 15.85
N ILE A 459 -23.86 -21.70 14.70
CA ILE A 459 -24.29 -20.31 14.55
C ILE A 459 -25.74 -20.32 14.09
N PRO A 460 -26.71 -19.78 14.87
CA PRO A 460 -28.11 -19.74 14.46
C PRO A 460 -28.32 -18.96 13.15
N ALA A 461 -29.31 -19.37 12.33
CA ALA A 461 -29.58 -18.71 11.04
C ALA A 461 -29.77 -17.20 11.15
N GLU A 462 -30.42 -16.71 12.21
CA GLU A 462 -30.60 -15.28 12.46
C GLU A 462 -29.28 -14.57 12.65
N GLY A 463 -28.29 -15.21 13.30
CA GLY A 463 -26.93 -14.69 13.46
C GLY A 463 -26.19 -14.66 12.14
N VAL A 464 -26.34 -15.67 11.28
CA VAL A 464 -25.76 -15.70 9.94
C VAL A 464 -26.36 -14.60 9.06
N VAL A 465 -27.68 -14.44 9.08
CA VAL A 465 -28.38 -13.37 8.34
C VAL A 465 -27.90 -11.99 8.81
N ASP A 466 -27.82 -11.75 10.12
CA ASP A 466 -27.31 -10.48 10.68
C ASP A 466 -25.88 -10.17 10.20
N ILE A 467 -24.97 -11.15 10.28
CA ILE A 467 -23.57 -11.01 9.84
C ILE A 467 -23.51 -10.62 8.37
N MET A 468 -24.16 -11.41 7.49
CA MET A 468 -24.02 -11.24 6.05
C MET A 468 -24.74 -9.99 5.54
N THR A 469 -25.86 -9.61 6.17
CA THR A 469 -26.55 -8.33 5.85
C THR A 469 -25.67 -7.13 6.19
N ARG A 470 -24.94 -7.15 7.29
CA ARG A 470 -23.99 -6.08 7.66
C ARG A 470 -22.81 -5.96 6.67
N LEU A 471 -22.42 -7.06 6.03
CA LEU A 471 -21.43 -7.06 4.95
C LEU A 471 -22.00 -6.65 3.58
N GLY A 472 -23.32 -6.35 3.52
CA GLY A 472 -23.98 -5.86 2.30
C GLY A 472 -24.59 -6.95 1.42
N PHE A 473 -24.59 -8.21 1.85
CA PHE A 473 -25.29 -9.27 1.12
C PHE A 473 -26.81 -9.13 1.28
N LYS A 474 -27.56 -9.41 0.22
CA LYS A 474 -28.98 -9.66 0.36
C LYS A 474 -29.16 -11.11 0.81
N VAL A 475 -29.86 -11.30 1.92
CA VAL A 475 -29.97 -12.61 2.55
C VAL A 475 -31.43 -12.96 2.74
N GLU A 476 -31.84 -14.13 2.22
CA GLU A 476 -33.21 -14.67 2.37
C GLU A 476 -33.17 -16.08 2.96
N ARG A 477 -34.06 -16.34 3.92
CA ARG A 477 -34.18 -17.67 4.52
C ARG A 477 -35.35 -18.42 3.93
N HIS A 478 -35.12 -19.64 3.42
CA HIS A 478 -36.13 -20.56 2.91
C HIS A 478 -36.03 -21.91 3.65
N GLY A 479 -36.76 -22.02 4.75
CA GLY A 479 -36.69 -23.19 5.60
C GLY A 479 -35.34 -23.39 6.26
N GLU A 480 -34.65 -24.50 5.94
CA GLU A 480 -33.28 -24.80 6.44
C GLU A 480 -32.19 -24.18 5.59
N GLN A 481 -32.51 -23.64 4.43
CA GLN A 481 -31.55 -23.01 3.51
C GLN A 481 -31.54 -21.49 3.66
N ILE A 482 -30.35 -20.91 3.56
CA ILE A 482 -30.13 -19.48 3.57
C ILE A 482 -29.52 -19.11 2.20
N HIS A 483 -30.17 -18.23 1.47
CA HIS A 483 -29.77 -17.76 0.17
C HIS A 483 -29.04 -16.43 0.31
N PHE A 484 -27.90 -16.28 -0.37
CA PHE A 484 -27.04 -15.11 -0.34
C PHE A 484 -26.88 -14.59 -1.77
N GLU A 485 -27.30 -13.37 -2.02
CA GLU A 485 -26.98 -12.63 -3.24
C GLU A 485 -25.74 -11.77 -2.96
N THR A 486 -24.69 -12.01 -3.73
CA THR A 486 -23.38 -11.31 -3.54
C THR A 486 -23.51 -9.85 -3.98
N PRO A 487 -23.05 -8.87 -3.18
CA PRO A 487 -23.10 -7.46 -3.57
C PRO A 487 -22.07 -7.17 -4.67
N PRO A 488 -22.35 -6.18 -5.55
CA PRO A 488 -21.49 -5.83 -6.70
C PRO A 488 -20.18 -5.12 -6.30
N THR A 489 -19.58 -5.50 -5.21
CA THR A 489 -18.27 -5.02 -4.74
C THR A 489 -17.36 -6.19 -4.36
N ARG A 490 -17.87 -7.43 -4.47
CA ARG A 490 -17.26 -8.65 -3.94
C ARG A 490 -16.84 -9.59 -5.08
N LEU A 491 -15.73 -9.24 -5.79
CA LEU A 491 -15.12 -10.12 -6.78
C LEU A 491 -14.37 -11.31 -6.17
N ASP A 492 -14.19 -11.33 -4.88
CA ASP A 492 -13.57 -12.40 -4.10
C ASP A 492 -14.49 -13.59 -3.85
N ILE A 493 -15.81 -13.42 -3.98
CA ILE A 493 -16.78 -14.51 -3.82
C ILE A 493 -16.93 -15.26 -5.15
N ASN A 494 -16.57 -16.53 -5.16
CA ASN A 494 -16.64 -17.39 -6.33
C ASN A 494 -17.98 -18.13 -6.45
N PRO A 495 -18.35 -18.63 -7.63
CA PRO A 495 -19.53 -19.49 -7.77
C PRO A 495 -19.29 -20.90 -7.20
N GLY A 496 -20.37 -21.61 -6.91
CA GLY A 496 -20.38 -23.03 -6.57
C GLY A 496 -19.75 -23.36 -5.22
N LEU A 497 -18.99 -24.47 -5.15
CA LEU A 497 -18.44 -24.97 -3.88
C LEU A 497 -17.37 -24.04 -3.27
N VAL A 498 -16.57 -23.38 -4.11
CA VAL A 498 -15.57 -22.42 -3.65
C VAL A 498 -16.26 -21.24 -2.98
N GLY A 499 -17.30 -20.67 -3.61
CA GLY A 499 -18.05 -19.56 -3.02
C GLY A 499 -18.76 -19.90 -1.71
N LYS A 500 -19.18 -21.17 -1.52
CA LYS A 500 -19.66 -21.62 -0.21
C LYS A 500 -18.58 -21.51 0.87
N ALA A 501 -17.34 -21.87 0.54
CA ALA A 501 -16.22 -21.73 1.45
C ALA A 501 -15.91 -20.24 1.72
N ASP A 502 -15.96 -19.39 0.67
CA ASP A 502 -15.77 -17.94 0.79
C ASP A 502 -16.83 -17.33 1.73
N LEU A 503 -18.11 -17.71 1.60
CA LEU A 503 -19.16 -17.25 2.52
C LEU A 503 -18.93 -17.71 3.96
N ILE A 504 -18.47 -18.95 4.16
CA ILE A 504 -18.17 -19.50 5.49
C ILE A 504 -16.99 -18.76 6.12
N GLU A 505 -15.98 -18.36 5.33
CA GLU A 505 -14.90 -17.50 5.79
C GLU A 505 -15.43 -16.15 6.30
N GLU A 506 -16.31 -15.50 5.53
CA GLU A 506 -16.91 -14.21 5.93
C GLU A 506 -17.75 -14.34 7.21
N ILE A 507 -18.53 -15.41 7.33
CA ILE A 507 -19.29 -15.69 8.56
C ILE A 507 -18.36 -15.89 9.75
N ALA A 508 -17.29 -16.68 9.59
CA ALA A 508 -16.33 -16.97 10.65
C ALA A 508 -15.56 -15.71 11.09
N ARG A 509 -15.14 -14.89 10.13
CA ARG A 509 -14.38 -13.67 10.34
C ARG A 509 -15.16 -12.64 11.18
N ILE A 510 -16.42 -12.39 10.83
CA ILE A 510 -17.29 -11.45 11.56
C ILE A 510 -17.83 -12.06 12.87
N TYR A 511 -18.05 -13.38 12.90
CA TYR A 511 -18.40 -14.08 14.15
C TYR A 511 -17.26 -13.95 15.17
N GLY A 512 -16.01 -14.02 14.74
CA GLY A 512 -14.79 -13.95 15.52
C GLY A 512 -14.12 -15.32 15.68
N TYR A 513 -12.92 -15.47 15.14
CA TYR A 513 -12.12 -16.70 15.23
C TYR A 513 -11.81 -17.11 16.68
N ASP A 514 -11.66 -16.14 17.57
CA ASP A 514 -11.45 -16.32 19.01
C ASP A 514 -12.64 -17.00 19.73
N ARG A 515 -13.83 -16.93 19.15
CA ARG A 515 -15.06 -17.60 19.65
C ARG A 515 -15.22 -19.04 19.18
N ILE A 516 -14.41 -19.47 18.21
CA ILE A 516 -14.46 -20.85 17.71
C ILE A 516 -13.67 -21.76 18.66
N PRO A 517 -14.32 -22.77 19.29
CA PRO A 517 -13.67 -23.59 20.30
C PRO A 517 -12.63 -24.53 19.67
N SER A 518 -11.48 -24.66 20.32
CA SER A 518 -10.49 -25.67 19.95
C SER A 518 -11.03 -27.08 20.19
N ARG A 519 -10.93 -27.95 19.19
CA ARG A 519 -11.29 -29.36 19.30
C ARG A 519 -10.07 -30.26 19.12
N ARG A 520 -9.96 -31.29 19.95
CA ARG A 520 -8.97 -32.33 19.76
C ARG A 520 -9.44 -33.33 18.72
N LEU A 521 -8.52 -33.83 17.90
CA LEU A 521 -8.80 -34.96 17.01
C LEU A 521 -9.17 -36.18 17.85
N ALA A 522 -10.33 -36.78 17.54
CA ALA A 522 -10.83 -38.00 18.19
C ALA A 522 -10.47 -39.30 17.41
N SER A 523 -9.65 -39.17 16.37
CA SER A 523 -9.22 -40.30 15.55
C SER A 523 -8.02 -41.01 16.18
N GLN A 524 -7.95 -42.33 16.03
CA GLN A 524 -6.75 -43.08 16.32
C GLN A 524 -5.65 -42.64 15.32
N LEU A 525 -4.47 -42.39 15.84
CA LEU A 525 -3.30 -42.17 14.97
C LEU A 525 -3.04 -43.45 14.14
N PRO A 526 -2.84 -43.33 12.83
CA PRO A 526 -2.46 -44.51 12.04
C PRO A 526 -1.17 -45.09 12.59
N PRO A 527 -0.97 -46.42 12.41
CA PRO A 527 0.28 -47.06 12.80
C PRO A 527 1.46 -46.31 12.17
N GLN A 528 2.47 -45.98 12.97
CA GLN A 528 3.66 -45.37 12.43
C GLN A 528 4.39 -46.38 11.54
N VAL A 529 4.66 -45.97 10.31
CA VAL A 529 5.54 -46.70 9.40
C VAL A 529 6.91 -46.05 9.49
N GLY A 530 7.88 -46.76 10.01
CA GLY A 530 9.27 -46.29 10.09
C GLY A 530 9.84 -46.04 8.70
N ASN A 531 10.69 -45.03 8.58
CA ASN A 531 11.51 -44.80 7.39
C ASN A 531 12.95 -45.19 7.69
N ARG A 532 13.34 -46.36 7.22
CA ARG A 532 14.66 -46.91 7.50
C ARG A 532 15.82 -45.99 7.08
N ALA A 533 15.66 -45.24 6.00
CA ALA A 533 16.65 -44.29 5.52
C ALA A 533 16.85 -43.11 6.51
N LEU A 534 15.75 -42.53 6.99
CA LEU A 534 15.81 -41.48 8.01
C LEU A 534 16.34 -42.00 9.35
N GLU A 535 15.95 -43.20 9.77
CA GLU A 535 16.45 -43.83 11.01
C GLU A 535 17.97 -44.02 10.95
N VAL A 536 18.50 -44.43 9.80
CA VAL A 536 19.96 -44.61 9.59
C VAL A 536 20.66 -43.24 9.57
N GLU A 537 20.05 -42.22 8.94
CA GLU A 537 20.60 -40.87 8.91
C GLU A 537 20.70 -40.28 10.34
N GLU A 538 19.66 -40.39 11.13
CA GLU A 538 19.63 -39.92 12.52
C GLU A 538 20.64 -40.69 13.38
N ALA A 539 20.68 -42.02 13.28
CA ALA A 539 21.65 -42.83 14.00
C ALA A 539 23.10 -42.49 13.65
N LEU A 540 23.36 -42.13 12.39
CA LEU A 540 24.69 -41.69 11.93
C LEU A 540 25.05 -40.33 12.52
N ARG A 541 24.10 -39.36 12.56
CA ARG A 541 24.31 -38.07 13.21
C ARG A 541 24.61 -38.23 14.70
N ASP A 542 23.83 -39.03 15.41
CA ASP A 542 24.02 -39.30 16.84
C ASP A 542 25.38 -39.95 17.10
N LEU A 543 25.80 -40.88 16.25
CA LEU A 543 27.11 -41.50 16.34
C LEU A 543 28.25 -40.48 16.18
N LEU A 544 28.19 -39.63 15.16
CA LEU A 544 29.22 -38.62 14.90
C LEU A 544 29.30 -37.59 16.02
N ILE A 545 28.14 -37.15 16.54
CA ILE A 545 28.05 -36.24 17.70
C ILE A 545 28.68 -36.93 18.94
N SER A 546 28.38 -38.20 19.19
CA SER A 546 28.95 -38.95 20.31
C SER A 546 30.49 -39.14 20.22
N LEU A 547 31.02 -39.08 19.02
CA LEU A 547 32.47 -39.06 18.76
C LEU A 547 33.09 -37.67 18.91
N GLY A 548 32.32 -36.64 19.24
CA GLY A 548 32.80 -35.30 19.46
C GLY A 548 32.85 -34.41 18.21
N LEU A 549 32.20 -34.82 17.12
CA LEU A 549 32.10 -33.98 15.93
C LEU A 549 30.87 -33.05 16.05
N GLN A 550 31.02 -31.88 15.52
CA GLN A 550 29.93 -30.89 15.44
C GLN A 550 29.19 -31.03 14.11
N ASP A 551 27.84 -31.14 14.15
CA ASP A 551 26.99 -31.12 12.98
C ASP A 551 26.97 -29.71 12.38
N THR A 552 27.13 -29.63 11.06
CA THR A 552 27.07 -28.36 10.31
C THR A 552 26.04 -28.45 9.20
N VAL A 553 25.29 -27.37 9.01
CA VAL A 553 24.34 -27.27 7.92
C VAL A 553 24.86 -26.26 6.91
N THR A 554 25.20 -26.76 5.72
CA THR A 554 25.73 -25.92 4.65
C THR A 554 24.68 -25.67 3.57
N TYR A 555 24.89 -24.60 2.80
CA TYR A 555 23.97 -24.29 1.70
C TYR A 555 24.04 -25.33 0.59
N ARG A 556 22.89 -25.75 0.07
CA ARG A 556 22.80 -26.64 -1.10
C ARG A 556 23.10 -25.91 -2.41
N GLN A 557 23.02 -24.59 -2.41
CA GLN A 557 23.33 -23.72 -3.54
C GLN A 557 24.80 -23.31 -3.52
N THR A 558 25.43 -23.32 -4.69
CA THR A 558 26.84 -22.95 -4.89
C THR A 558 27.03 -22.34 -6.30
N SER A 559 28.28 -22.22 -6.75
CA SER A 559 28.60 -21.87 -8.13
C SER A 559 29.64 -22.86 -8.70
N PRO A 560 29.68 -23.05 -10.04
CA PRO A 560 30.69 -23.86 -10.69
C PRO A 560 32.11 -23.44 -10.32
N LEU A 561 32.36 -22.14 -10.17
CA LEU A 561 33.68 -21.61 -9.77
C LEU A 561 34.10 -22.05 -8.36
N ARG A 562 33.16 -22.13 -7.43
CA ARG A 562 33.43 -22.59 -6.05
C ARG A 562 33.73 -24.08 -6.01
N GLU A 563 32.90 -24.87 -6.67
CA GLU A 563 33.12 -26.33 -6.71
C GLU A 563 34.40 -26.73 -7.45
N ALA A 564 34.78 -25.99 -8.50
CA ALA A 564 35.99 -26.23 -9.25
C ALA A 564 37.28 -26.24 -8.40
N ARG A 565 37.28 -25.56 -7.24
CA ARG A 565 38.42 -25.57 -6.30
C ARG A 565 38.70 -26.94 -5.66
N THR A 566 37.70 -27.80 -5.62
CA THR A 566 37.77 -29.11 -4.96
C THR A 566 37.75 -30.29 -5.92
N TRP A 567 37.58 -30.04 -7.22
CA TRP A 567 37.57 -31.09 -8.23
C TRP A 567 38.98 -31.36 -8.77
N PRO A 568 39.34 -32.61 -8.96
CA PRO A 568 40.61 -32.96 -9.61
C PRO A 568 40.57 -32.58 -11.09
N GLY A 569 41.67 -32.06 -11.62
CA GLY A 569 41.80 -31.67 -13.03
C GLY A 569 41.34 -30.25 -13.32
N ASN A 570 41.02 -29.96 -14.59
CA ASN A 570 40.70 -28.60 -15.05
C ASN A 570 39.19 -28.38 -15.14
N ALA A 571 38.50 -28.50 -14.01
CA ALA A 571 37.04 -28.38 -13.91
C ALA A 571 36.47 -26.99 -14.36
N LEU A 572 37.33 -25.99 -14.51
CA LEU A 572 36.93 -24.66 -15.07
C LEU A 572 36.84 -24.71 -16.61
N GLN A 573 37.58 -25.58 -17.27
CA GLN A 573 37.56 -25.72 -18.75
C GLN A 573 36.49 -26.71 -19.21
N ASP A 574 36.17 -27.72 -18.41
CA ASP A 574 35.14 -28.72 -18.68
C ASP A 574 34.31 -28.96 -17.40
N PRO A 575 33.48 -28.03 -17.03
CA PRO A 575 32.66 -28.17 -15.82
C PRO A 575 31.62 -29.27 -15.99
N PRO A 576 31.36 -30.06 -14.94
CA PRO A 576 30.25 -31.00 -14.97
C PRO A 576 28.91 -30.24 -15.13
N GLU A 577 27.94 -30.94 -15.72
CA GLU A 577 26.57 -30.41 -15.80
C GLU A 577 25.97 -30.22 -14.41
N TYR A 578 25.33 -29.07 -14.17
CA TYR A 578 24.69 -28.72 -12.91
C TYR A 578 23.18 -28.55 -13.06
N VAL A 579 22.45 -28.66 -11.96
CA VAL A 579 21.09 -28.16 -11.87
C VAL A 579 21.17 -26.66 -11.65
N GLU A 580 20.77 -25.89 -12.67
CA GLU A 580 20.83 -24.44 -12.64
C GLU A 580 19.58 -23.84 -11.98
N ILE A 581 19.75 -22.71 -11.28
CA ILE A 581 18.68 -21.92 -10.67
C ILE A 581 18.29 -20.83 -11.67
N LEU A 582 17.02 -20.83 -12.08
CA LEU A 582 16.51 -19.91 -13.11
C LEU A 582 16.71 -18.43 -12.75
N ASN A 583 16.55 -18.07 -11.46
CA ASN A 583 16.66 -16.70 -10.95
C ASN A 583 17.44 -16.68 -9.63
N PRO A 584 18.76 -16.92 -9.67
CA PRO A 584 19.58 -16.96 -8.46
C PRO A 584 19.64 -15.58 -7.79
N ILE A 585 19.65 -15.59 -6.45
CA ILE A 585 19.75 -14.36 -5.64
C ILE A 585 21.11 -13.67 -5.87
N THR A 586 22.18 -14.47 -6.01
CA THR A 586 23.53 -13.99 -6.32
C THR A 586 24.23 -14.96 -7.29
N PRO A 587 25.20 -14.50 -8.08
CA PRO A 587 25.98 -15.37 -8.99
C PRO A 587 26.71 -16.50 -8.28
N GLU A 588 27.07 -16.31 -7.02
CA GLU A 588 27.77 -17.32 -6.18
C GLU A 588 26.84 -18.45 -5.74
N ARG A 589 25.53 -18.36 -6.01
CA ARG A 589 24.51 -19.37 -5.67
C ARG A 589 23.62 -19.71 -6.86
N SER A 590 24.25 -19.88 -8.02
CA SER A 590 23.56 -20.07 -9.30
C SER A 590 23.23 -21.54 -9.62
N VAL A 591 23.81 -22.51 -8.92
CA VAL A 591 23.58 -23.92 -9.17
C VAL A 591 23.43 -24.73 -7.88
N LEU A 592 22.82 -25.92 -7.96
CA LEU A 592 22.82 -26.88 -6.86
C LEU A 592 24.14 -27.66 -6.81
N ARG A 593 24.67 -27.93 -5.60
CA ARG A 593 25.97 -28.59 -5.37
C ARG A 593 26.00 -30.03 -5.90
N ARG A 594 27.10 -30.40 -6.52
CA ARG A 594 27.44 -31.78 -6.86
C ARG A 594 28.45 -32.41 -5.89
N SER A 595 29.05 -31.60 -5.04
CA SER A 595 29.95 -32.02 -3.99
C SER A 595 29.64 -31.26 -2.69
N ILE A 596 29.75 -31.98 -1.58
CA ILE A 596 29.64 -31.38 -0.25
C ILE A 596 31.00 -30.82 0.24
N LEU A 597 32.10 -31.15 -0.43
CA LEU A 597 33.46 -30.80 -0.01
C LEU A 597 33.72 -29.30 -0.09
N SER A 598 33.26 -28.62 -1.17
CA SER A 598 33.49 -27.18 -1.33
C SER A 598 32.85 -26.37 -0.20
N THR A 599 31.60 -26.71 0.13
CA THR A 599 30.87 -26.02 1.21
C THR A 599 31.43 -26.37 2.60
N MET A 600 31.86 -27.61 2.81
CA MET A 600 32.52 -28.04 4.06
C MET A 600 33.86 -27.33 4.28
N LEU A 601 34.69 -27.21 3.23
CA LEU A 601 35.96 -26.49 3.31
C LEU A 601 35.77 -24.99 3.58
N GLU A 602 34.76 -24.37 3.02
CA GLU A 602 34.40 -22.94 3.33
C GLU A 602 34.04 -22.78 4.82
N VAL A 603 33.28 -23.71 5.39
CA VAL A 603 32.96 -23.72 6.83
C VAL A 603 34.22 -23.87 7.67
N LEU A 604 35.10 -24.80 7.32
CA LEU A 604 36.37 -25.01 8.02
C LEU A 604 37.28 -23.77 7.92
N GLU A 605 37.42 -23.17 6.73
CA GLU A 605 38.23 -21.96 6.52
C GLU A 605 37.72 -20.79 7.39
N HIS A 606 36.38 -20.60 7.46
CA HIS A 606 35.80 -19.56 8.28
C HIS A 606 36.06 -19.80 9.78
N ASN A 607 35.83 -21.02 10.25
CA ASN A 607 35.93 -21.37 11.67
C ASN A 607 37.38 -21.56 12.16
N ALA A 608 38.31 -21.86 11.29
CA ALA A 608 39.74 -21.98 11.63
C ALA A 608 40.35 -20.68 12.18
N LYS A 609 39.72 -19.54 11.88
CA LYS A 609 40.08 -18.22 12.44
C LYS A 609 39.61 -18.07 13.89
N LEU A 610 38.61 -18.84 14.31
CA LEU A 610 37.94 -18.72 15.61
C LEU A 610 38.40 -19.80 16.59
N SER A 611 38.75 -20.97 16.10
CA SER A 611 39.17 -22.11 16.95
C SER A 611 40.36 -22.83 16.34
N PRO A 612 41.37 -23.18 17.17
CA PRO A 612 42.54 -23.99 16.74
C PRO A 612 42.21 -25.48 16.60
N HIS A 613 41.01 -25.90 16.99
CA HIS A 613 40.54 -27.27 16.94
C HIS A 613 39.15 -27.33 16.33
N LEU A 614 39.00 -27.98 15.20
CA LEU A 614 37.72 -28.19 14.54
C LEU A 614 37.55 -29.67 14.18
N ALA A 615 36.42 -30.23 14.59
CA ALA A 615 35.95 -31.55 14.22
C ALA A 615 34.48 -31.41 13.82
N MET A 616 34.22 -31.37 12.53
CA MET A 616 32.91 -31.04 12.00
C MET A 616 32.48 -32.07 10.95
N PHE A 617 31.17 -32.22 10.78
CA PHE A 617 30.62 -33.00 9.68
C PHE A 617 29.41 -32.30 9.06
N ASP A 618 29.16 -32.59 7.78
CA ASP A 618 27.95 -32.21 7.05
C ASP A 618 27.37 -33.46 6.40
N LEU A 619 26.13 -33.78 6.72
CA LEU A 619 25.37 -34.87 6.14
C LEU A 619 24.19 -34.30 5.34
N GLY A 620 24.29 -34.26 4.03
CA GLY A 620 23.31 -33.63 3.19
C GLY A 620 23.34 -34.11 1.73
N PRO A 621 22.32 -33.77 0.93
CA PRO A 621 22.23 -34.22 -0.45
C PRO A 621 23.19 -33.45 -1.37
N ILE A 622 23.63 -34.14 -2.41
CA ILE A 622 24.16 -33.57 -3.65
C ILE A 622 23.17 -33.84 -4.78
N PHE A 623 23.26 -33.06 -5.86
CA PHE A 623 22.28 -33.05 -6.94
C PHE A 623 22.96 -33.40 -8.26
N ILE A 624 22.52 -34.50 -8.88
CA ILE A 624 23.08 -35.01 -10.13
C ILE A 624 22.01 -34.88 -11.21
N PRO A 625 22.19 -34.01 -12.22
CA PRO A 625 21.25 -33.90 -13.33
C PRO A 625 21.06 -35.21 -14.08
N LYS A 626 19.83 -35.41 -14.58
CA LYS A 626 19.50 -36.53 -15.48
C LYS A 626 18.94 -35.96 -16.78
N PRO A 627 19.56 -36.29 -17.93
CA PRO A 627 19.18 -35.67 -19.21
C PRO A 627 17.70 -35.87 -19.61
N ASP A 628 17.11 -37.00 -19.20
CA ASP A 628 15.75 -37.40 -19.60
C ASP A 628 14.72 -37.28 -18.48
N GLN A 629 15.06 -36.63 -17.36
CA GLN A 629 14.17 -36.47 -16.21
C GLN A 629 14.10 -35.03 -15.73
N LEU A 630 12.91 -34.60 -15.32
CA LEU A 630 12.69 -33.25 -14.78
C LEU A 630 13.42 -33.03 -13.43
N LEU A 631 13.55 -34.10 -12.62
CA LEU A 631 14.17 -34.02 -11.30
C LEU A 631 15.55 -34.68 -11.32
N PRO A 632 16.57 -34.10 -10.66
CA PRO A 632 17.87 -34.67 -10.50
C PRO A 632 17.84 -35.87 -9.51
N ASP A 633 18.91 -36.67 -9.50
CA ASP A 633 19.18 -37.58 -8.37
C ASP A 633 19.63 -36.77 -7.17
N GLU A 634 18.96 -36.97 -6.06
CA GLU A 634 19.35 -36.46 -4.75
C GLU A 634 20.10 -37.58 -4.00
N VAL A 635 21.41 -37.47 -3.92
CA VAL A 635 22.26 -38.50 -3.27
C VAL A 635 22.78 -37.96 -1.96
N LEU A 636 22.40 -38.60 -0.85
CA LEU A 636 22.91 -38.25 0.48
C LEU A 636 24.42 -38.56 0.58
N LYS A 637 25.19 -37.59 1.04
CA LYS A 637 26.64 -37.68 1.25
C LYS A 637 27.01 -37.19 2.64
N LEU A 638 28.08 -37.77 3.19
CA LEU A 638 28.72 -37.35 4.41
C LEU A 638 30.08 -36.75 4.09
N ALA A 639 30.38 -35.56 4.60
CA ALA A 639 31.73 -35.00 4.66
C ALA A 639 32.12 -34.78 6.12
N ILE A 640 33.36 -35.15 6.45
CA ILE A 640 33.96 -34.92 7.76
C ILE A 640 35.18 -34.05 7.57
N GLY A 641 35.28 -32.98 8.33
CA GLY A 641 36.39 -32.04 8.33
C GLY A 641 37.06 -32.00 9.69
N LEU A 642 38.35 -32.32 9.71
CA LEU A 642 39.18 -32.31 10.92
C LEU A 642 40.37 -31.39 10.70
N THR A 643 40.62 -30.46 11.63
CA THR A 643 41.80 -29.60 11.58
C THR A 643 42.23 -29.14 12.97
N GLY A 644 43.54 -28.91 13.13
CA GLY A 644 44.13 -28.43 14.37
C GLY A 644 44.63 -29.54 15.29
N LEU A 645 44.74 -29.21 16.57
CA LEU A 645 45.24 -30.12 17.59
C LEU A 645 44.24 -31.22 17.91
N ARG A 646 44.68 -32.46 18.07
CA ARG A 646 43.83 -33.61 18.43
C ARG A 646 43.18 -33.45 19.80
N HIS A 647 43.91 -32.83 20.73
CA HIS A 647 43.43 -32.48 22.06
C HIS A 647 43.94 -31.08 22.44
N ALA A 648 43.23 -30.35 23.27
CA ALA A 648 43.74 -29.11 23.84
C ALA A 648 45.00 -29.40 24.70
N GLU A 649 45.98 -28.51 24.67
CA GLU A 649 47.09 -28.54 25.58
C GLU A 649 46.60 -28.52 27.03
N ASN A 650 47.19 -29.39 27.87
CA ASN A 650 46.87 -29.49 29.28
C ASN A 650 48.10 -29.88 30.08
N TRP A 651 47.98 -30.02 31.39
CA TRP A 651 49.09 -30.31 32.28
C TRP A 651 49.75 -31.68 32.05
N GLN A 652 49.02 -32.63 31.42
CA GLN A 652 49.56 -33.96 31.08
C GLN A 652 50.11 -34.00 29.65
N ILE A 653 49.50 -33.26 28.71
CA ILE A 653 49.85 -33.26 27.27
C ILE A 653 50.24 -31.85 26.88
N LYS A 654 51.57 -31.58 26.87
CA LYS A 654 52.15 -30.27 26.52
C LYS A 654 52.30 -30.04 25.02
N SER A 655 52.32 -31.09 24.22
CA SER A 655 52.47 -31.03 22.76
C SER A 655 51.57 -32.09 22.14
N PRO A 656 50.25 -31.82 22.07
CA PRO A 656 49.31 -32.74 21.46
C PRO A 656 49.58 -32.87 19.94
N ALA A 657 49.38 -34.09 19.41
CA ALA A 657 49.48 -34.32 17.99
C ALA A 657 48.40 -33.53 17.23
N MET A 658 48.72 -33.20 15.98
CA MET A 658 47.71 -32.70 15.04
C MET A 658 46.71 -33.81 14.69
N MET A 659 45.49 -33.40 14.33
CA MET A 659 44.53 -34.35 13.76
C MET A 659 45.07 -34.88 12.44
N ASP A 660 44.97 -36.18 12.26
CA ASP A 660 45.41 -36.93 11.09
C ASP A 660 44.38 -38.06 10.83
N PHE A 661 44.43 -38.66 9.63
CA PHE A 661 43.59 -39.81 9.27
C PHE A 661 43.85 -41.04 10.13
#